data_dbca93ef73c185e499591567e6a076ac
#
_entry.id   dbca93ef73c185e499591567e6a076ac
#
_cell.length_a   1.000
_cell.length_b   1.000
_cell.length_c   1.000
_cell.angle_alpha   90.00
_cell.angle_beta   90.00
_cell.angle_gamma   90.00
#
_symmetry.space_group_name_H-M   'P 1'
#
loop_
_entity.id
_entity.type
_entity.pdbx_description
1 polymer ?
#
loop_
_entity_poly.entity_id
_entity_poly.type
_entity_poly.pdbx_seq_one_letter_code
_entity_poly.pdbx_strand_id
1 'polypeptide(L)'
;MKQDKNLLYNNRILNCLLNEKIYTTLEIASKVGLSEKTVRTRLNEINGWMEQNGFGKIQKRQGAGIWLECSEEERQNLEKYLDGNGSLPCEFSMNDSKKQLIGTLLKLKPGEITTLQYIADSLYLSSPTVGKLLREVSCWFEERGLKIVSMRRKGFCLEGSEYSFRIAIRDYMMDMMPGAWDALLETFAPRIDTSRIWRIIVEAENAWRIELADNSFKMVWLMTCLSLARNGSVNMGLSPADMEDIQNHNEYSFAESIYQRIEKVYQIGISEEDVMILAILLLTAKKIKSFTGLQNREYTKKYDRDLEKFVKMVIDMIGTVLAVDLSDDEILQESLLLHMRSAIFRMKYSTAAGNNISKYVKEEYKQTFLATWSTSNLFEEYYDIQVTEDELAGIALYIQAAIIRQKKGFPLTALLLSDKGLASSQLAVEMVKYNISEISDIQVAGSHDFSLAMYRDRDIIINMSDMEVDDERVVCVGGRLNEQAVKLVRQKAKHIFSYREKPEFHFSSLCHQLFEVDLFFIHPKITDKDELITMMVKKMEEKGDVTPNYLSSVFDRERATTTCIGRGVAIPHGNMAEINEPRIAVAILDTPIPWYEDMVDVVFLLAVKMTSNFEVKRTKQFYKDFLRLTDDDETLAAMETVSSFV
;
A
#
# COMPACT_ATOMS: atom_id res chain seq x y z
N MET A 1 14.64 0.17 -10.79
CA MET A 1 15.22 0.70 -12.06
C MET A 1 15.56 -0.33 -13.14
N LYS A 2 16.15 -1.50 -12.89
CA LYS A 2 16.31 -2.54 -13.94
C LYS A 2 15.08 -3.45 -14.08
N GLN A 3 14.30 -3.65 -13.04
CA GLN A 3 13.10 -4.49 -13.01
C GLN A 3 11.96 -3.88 -13.83
N ASP A 4 11.68 -2.60 -13.67
CA ASP A 4 10.59 -1.90 -14.37
C ASP A 4 10.81 -1.80 -15.87
N LYS A 5 12.06 -1.60 -16.30
CA LYS A 5 12.41 -1.68 -17.72
C LYS A 5 12.16 -3.07 -18.32
N ASN A 6 12.34 -4.13 -17.53
CA ASN A 6 12.11 -5.49 -17.99
C ASN A 6 10.63 -5.79 -18.22
N LEU A 7 9.78 -5.33 -17.30
CA LEU A 7 8.33 -5.46 -17.38
C LEU A 7 7.76 -4.67 -18.58
N LEU A 8 8.16 -3.42 -18.68
CA LEU A 8 7.78 -2.55 -19.81
C LEU A 8 8.18 -3.17 -21.17
N TYR A 9 9.35 -3.79 -21.25
CA TYR A 9 9.81 -4.43 -22.47
C TYR A 9 9.04 -5.73 -22.78
N ASN A 10 8.67 -6.53 -21.77
CA ASN A 10 7.86 -7.73 -21.96
C ASN A 10 6.46 -7.39 -22.46
N ASN A 11 5.80 -6.39 -21.87
CA ASN A 11 4.50 -5.90 -22.34
C ASN A 11 4.59 -5.31 -23.76
N ARG A 12 5.66 -4.59 -24.09
CA ARG A 12 5.89 -4.11 -25.45
C ARG A 12 6.10 -5.24 -26.47
N ILE A 13 6.78 -6.31 -26.10
CA ILE A 13 6.94 -7.50 -26.96
C ILE A 13 5.59 -8.17 -27.19
N LEU A 14 4.79 -8.38 -26.14
CA LEU A 14 3.45 -8.96 -26.25
C LEU A 14 2.51 -8.09 -27.08
N ASN A 15 2.49 -6.79 -26.87
CA ASN A 15 1.71 -5.84 -27.67
C ASN A 15 2.12 -5.84 -29.16
N CYS A 16 3.38 -6.08 -29.46
CA CYS A 16 3.80 -6.28 -30.86
C CYS A 16 3.20 -7.56 -31.45
N LEU A 17 3.14 -8.66 -30.68
CA LEU A 17 2.68 -9.95 -31.17
C LEU A 17 1.14 -10.07 -31.23
N LEU A 18 0.41 -9.28 -30.46
CA LEU A 18 -1.06 -9.20 -30.52
C LEU A 18 -1.59 -8.68 -31.88
N ASN A 19 -0.78 -7.94 -32.62
CA ASN A 19 -1.18 -7.36 -33.91
C ASN A 19 -1.28 -8.36 -35.09
N GLU A 20 -1.34 -9.67 -34.85
CA GLU A 20 -1.49 -10.75 -35.85
C GLU A 20 -0.42 -10.79 -36.96
N LYS A 21 0.68 -10.08 -36.81
CA LYS A 21 1.78 -10.05 -37.75
C LYS A 21 2.87 -11.04 -37.35
N ILE A 22 3.50 -11.60 -38.35
CA ILE A 22 4.70 -12.41 -38.17
C ILE A 22 5.89 -11.45 -38.16
N TYR A 23 6.69 -11.51 -37.13
CA TYR A 23 7.85 -10.64 -36.95
C TYR A 23 9.15 -11.45 -36.94
N THR A 24 10.21 -10.86 -37.44
CA THR A 24 11.56 -11.35 -37.18
C THR A 24 12.06 -10.87 -35.79
N THR A 25 13.06 -11.57 -35.23
CA THR A 25 13.68 -11.11 -33.97
C THR A 25 14.24 -9.69 -34.08
N LEU A 26 14.76 -9.33 -35.25
CA LEU A 26 15.32 -8.01 -35.53
C LEU A 26 14.23 -6.91 -35.53
N GLU A 27 13.07 -7.17 -36.12
CA GLU A 27 11.94 -6.25 -36.14
C GLU A 27 11.39 -6.00 -34.74
N ILE A 28 11.23 -7.06 -33.93
CA ILE A 28 10.82 -6.91 -32.53
C ILE A 28 11.88 -6.12 -31.76
N ALA A 29 13.16 -6.44 -31.93
CA ALA A 29 14.27 -5.75 -31.29
C ALA A 29 14.29 -4.25 -31.61
N SER A 30 14.08 -3.89 -32.87
CA SER A 30 13.99 -2.50 -33.33
C SER A 30 12.80 -1.76 -32.71
N LYS A 31 11.61 -2.38 -32.69
CA LYS A 31 10.38 -1.78 -32.14
C LYS A 31 10.44 -1.56 -30.62
N VAL A 32 11.08 -2.47 -29.91
CA VAL A 32 11.12 -2.48 -28.45
C VAL A 32 12.38 -1.79 -27.91
N GLY A 33 13.38 -1.49 -28.76
CA GLY A 33 14.63 -0.85 -28.37
C GLY A 33 15.58 -1.77 -27.60
N LEU A 34 15.61 -3.08 -27.94
CA LEU A 34 16.46 -4.11 -27.31
C LEU A 34 17.40 -4.78 -28.32
N SER A 35 18.44 -5.46 -27.83
CA SER A 35 19.26 -6.32 -28.69
C SER A 35 18.50 -7.60 -29.07
N GLU A 36 18.77 -8.16 -30.28
CA GLU A 36 18.16 -9.43 -30.69
C GLU A 36 18.38 -10.58 -29.68
N LYS A 37 19.58 -10.63 -29.08
CA LYS A 37 19.91 -11.62 -28.05
C LYS A 37 18.99 -11.48 -26.83
N THR A 38 18.73 -10.25 -26.40
CA THR A 38 17.83 -9.95 -25.28
C THR A 38 16.39 -10.32 -25.62
N VAL A 39 15.93 -10.00 -26.84
CA VAL A 39 14.58 -10.35 -27.29
C VAL A 39 14.40 -11.87 -27.34
N ARG A 40 15.37 -12.64 -27.84
CA ARG A 40 15.30 -14.12 -27.87
C ARG A 40 15.14 -14.73 -26.47
N THR A 41 15.89 -14.21 -25.49
CA THR A 41 15.79 -14.67 -24.10
C THR A 41 14.40 -14.37 -23.54
N ARG A 42 13.91 -13.14 -23.71
CA ARG A 42 12.60 -12.70 -23.21
C ARG A 42 11.43 -13.43 -23.86
N LEU A 43 11.49 -13.68 -25.15
CA LEU A 43 10.45 -14.45 -25.86
C LEU A 43 10.32 -15.88 -25.31
N ASN A 44 11.39 -16.50 -24.81
CA ASN A 44 11.30 -17.82 -24.16
C ASN A 44 10.62 -17.72 -22.79
N GLU A 45 10.99 -16.70 -22.01
CA GLU A 45 10.40 -16.42 -20.70
C GLU A 45 8.90 -16.12 -20.83
N ILE A 46 8.53 -15.23 -21.73
CA ILE A 46 7.13 -14.84 -22.00
C ILE A 46 6.34 -16.07 -22.47
N ASN A 47 6.88 -16.92 -23.34
CA ASN A 47 6.18 -18.09 -23.83
C ASN A 47 5.86 -19.09 -22.71
N GLY A 48 6.81 -19.36 -21.82
CA GLY A 48 6.57 -20.25 -20.69
C GLY A 48 5.47 -19.73 -19.76
N TRP A 49 5.43 -18.42 -19.53
CA TRP A 49 4.36 -17.80 -18.75
C TRP A 49 2.99 -17.87 -19.43
N MET A 50 2.92 -17.61 -20.72
CA MET A 50 1.67 -17.67 -21.48
C MET A 50 1.07 -19.07 -21.45
N GLU A 51 1.88 -20.11 -21.66
CA GLU A 51 1.45 -21.51 -21.60
C GLU A 51 0.89 -21.88 -20.21
N GLN A 52 1.54 -21.41 -19.13
CA GLN A 52 1.11 -21.66 -17.75
C GLN A 52 -0.21 -20.96 -17.38
N ASN A 53 -0.50 -19.81 -17.99
CA ASN A 53 -1.68 -19.00 -17.68
C ASN A 53 -2.81 -19.15 -18.71
N GLY A 54 -2.66 -20.03 -19.70
CA GLY A 54 -3.71 -20.30 -20.67
C GLY A 54 -3.94 -19.16 -21.67
N PHE A 55 -2.91 -18.39 -22.02
CA PHE A 55 -2.97 -17.30 -23.00
C PHE A 55 -2.44 -17.70 -24.39
N GLY A 56 -2.34 -18.99 -24.66
CA GLY A 56 -1.76 -19.52 -25.90
C GLY A 56 -0.24 -19.61 -25.83
N LYS A 57 0.45 -19.62 -26.99
CA LYS A 57 1.91 -19.79 -27.06
C LYS A 57 2.54 -18.95 -28.18
N ILE A 58 3.84 -18.63 -27.99
CA ILE A 58 4.62 -17.94 -29.00
C ILE A 58 5.32 -18.98 -29.89
N GLN A 59 4.95 -19.00 -31.17
CA GLN A 59 5.59 -19.84 -32.18
C GLN A 59 6.80 -19.15 -32.80
N LYS A 60 7.87 -19.97 -33.02
CA LYS A 60 9.12 -19.55 -33.67
C LYS A 60 9.47 -20.55 -34.74
N ARG A 61 9.53 -20.12 -35.98
CA ARG A 61 9.93 -21.00 -37.09
C ARG A 61 11.04 -20.34 -37.90
N GLN A 62 12.13 -21.05 -38.06
CA GLN A 62 13.25 -20.54 -38.84
C GLN A 62 12.84 -20.28 -40.29
N GLY A 63 13.09 -19.06 -40.77
CA GLY A 63 12.68 -18.60 -42.10
C GLY A 63 11.24 -18.10 -42.21
N ALA A 64 10.36 -18.37 -41.25
CA ALA A 64 8.97 -17.89 -41.22
C ALA A 64 8.80 -16.70 -40.25
N GLY A 65 9.47 -16.71 -39.09
CA GLY A 65 9.38 -15.64 -38.09
C GLY A 65 8.79 -16.08 -36.76
N ILE A 66 8.27 -15.11 -36.03
CA ILE A 66 7.73 -15.22 -34.66
C ILE A 66 6.31 -14.67 -34.68
N TRP A 67 5.35 -15.42 -34.12
CA TRP A 67 3.96 -15.01 -34.01
C TRP A 67 3.31 -15.60 -32.76
N LEU A 68 2.18 -15.05 -32.38
CA LEU A 68 1.35 -15.55 -31.29
C LEU A 68 0.33 -16.56 -31.86
N GLU A 69 0.31 -17.77 -31.30
CA GLU A 69 -0.69 -18.79 -31.58
C GLU A 69 -1.62 -18.92 -30.37
N CYS A 70 -2.82 -18.36 -30.50
CA CYS A 70 -3.85 -18.39 -29.45
C CYS A 70 -5.25 -18.43 -30.12
N SER A 71 -6.24 -18.94 -29.39
CA SER A 71 -7.64 -18.81 -29.75
C SER A 71 -8.13 -17.37 -29.56
N GLU A 72 -9.28 -17.04 -30.15
CA GLU A 72 -9.88 -15.70 -29.96
C GLU A 72 -10.21 -15.40 -28.49
N GLU A 73 -10.65 -16.42 -27.74
CA GLU A 73 -10.92 -16.30 -26.29
C GLU A 73 -9.64 -16.07 -25.48
N GLU A 74 -8.57 -16.80 -25.77
CA GLU A 74 -7.26 -16.60 -25.12
C GLU A 74 -6.67 -15.22 -25.44
N ARG A 75 -6.87 -14.73 -26.67
CA ARG A 75 -6.45 -13.38 -27.09
C ARG A 75 -7.18 -12.30 -26.31
N GLN A 76 -8.52 -12.35 -26.26
CA GLN A 76 -9.33 -11.38 -25.51
C GLN A 76 -9.01 -11.39 -24.03
N ASN A 77 -8.71 -12.56 -23.46
CA ASN A 77 -8.28 -12.67 -22.07
C ASN A 77 -6.89 -12.05 -21.86
N LEU A 78 -5.95 -12.23 -22.80
CA LEU A 78 -4.63 -11.62 -22.77
C LEU A 78 -4.72 -10.08 -22.94
N GLU A 79 -5.55 -9.58 -23.85
CA GLU A 79 -5.80 -8.14 -24.04
C GLU A 79 -6.41 -7.53 -22.78
N LYS A 80 -7.45 -8.13 -22.21
CA LYS A 80 -8.04 -7.68 -20.93
C LYS A 80 -7.02 -7.69 -19.80
N TYR A 81 -6.14 -8.68 -19.78
CA TYR A 81 -5.08 -8.77 -18.80
C TYR A 81 -4.07 -7.62 -18.95
N LEU A 82 -3.69 -7.27 -20.18
CA LEU A 82 -2.75 -6.17 -20.47
C LEU A 82 -3.40 -4.79 -20.28
N ASP A 83 -4.66 -4.62 -20.65
CA ASP A 83 -5.42 -3.35 -20.51
C ASP A 83 -5.88 -3.10 -19.07
N GLY A 84 -6.11 -4.17 -18.29
CA GLY A 84 -6.54 -4.11 -16.90
C GLY A 84 -5.43 -3.83 -15.88
N ASN A 85 -4.31 -3.22 -16.27
CA ASN A 85 -3.11 -3.09 -15.44
C ASN A 85 -2.54 -4.44 -14.94
N GLY A 86 -2.84 -5.51 -15.64
CA GLY A 86 -2.13 -6.78 -15.50
C GLY A 86 -0.67 -6.57 -15.91
N SER A 87 0.11 -6.00 -15.02
CA SER A 87 1.55 -6.16 -15.11
C SER A 87 1.83 -7.65 -14.98
N LEU A 88 2.59 -8.20 -15.93
CA LEU A 88 3.19 -9.51 -15.75
C LEU A 88 3.72 -9.56 -14.31
N PRO A 89 3.31 -10.55 -13.48
CA PRO A 89 3.68 -10.55 -12.07
C PRO A 89 5.17 -10.33 -11.91
N CYS A 90 5.59 -9.57 -10.90
CA CYS A 90 7.00 -9.37 -10.53
C CYS A 90 7.75 -10.71 -10.29
N GLU A 91 7.03 -11.82 -10.19
CA GLU A 91 7.52 -13.19 -10.14
C GLU A 91 8.40 -13.59 -11.33
N PHE A 92 8.32 -12.89 -12.46
CA PHE A 92 9.25 -13.11 -13.60
C PHE A 92 10.71 -12.73 -13.33
N SER A 93 10.99 -11.95 -12.31
CA SER A 93 12.37 -11.61 -11.96
C SER A 93 13.08 -12.66 -11.10
N MET A 94 12.33 -13.53 -10.41
CA MET A 94 12.85 -14.67 -9.67
C MET A 94 12.64 -15.94 -10.48
N ASN A 95 13.57 -16.22 -11.41
CA ASN A 95 13.69 -17.50 -12.10
C ASN A 95 13.62 -18.65 -11.07
N ASP A 96 12.97 -19.77 -11.39
CA ASP A 96 12.90 -20.97 -10.54
C ASP A 96 14.26 -21.40 -9.99
N SER A 97 15.33 -21.20 -10.76
CA SER A 97 16.70 -21.44 -10.33
C SER A 97 17.15 -20.56 -9.17
N LYS A 98 16.67 -19.31 -9.06
CA LYS A 98 16.97 -18.43 -7.92
C LYS A 98 16.21 -18.87 -6.67
N LYS A 99 14.93 -19.21 -6.82
CA LYS A 99 14.11 -19.74 -5.72
C LYS A 99 14.71 -21.04 -5.18
N GLN A 100 15.10 -21.95 -6.07
CA GLN A 100 15.77 -23.20 -5.70
C GLN A 100 17.11 -22.95 -5.02
N LEU A 101 17.92 -22.00 -5.51
CA LEU A 101 19.18 -21.61 -4.88
C LEU A 101 18.98 -21.07 -3.47
N ILE A 102 18.04 -20.14 -3.29
CA ILE A 102 17.71 -19.59 -1.97
C ILE A 102 17.26 -20.71 -1.03
N GLY A 103 16.33 -21.57 -1.46
CA GLY A 103 15.86 -22.70 -0.66
C GLY A 103 16.98 -23.68 -0.30
N THR A 104 17.95 -23.92 -1.22
CA THR A 104 19.11 -24.78 -0.96
C THR A 104 20.05 -24.16 0.07
N LEU A 105 20.30 -22.86 -0.01
CA LEU A 105 21.15 -22.15 0.95
C LEU A 105 20.52 -22.07 2.34
N LEU A 106 19.21 -21.89 2.44
CA LEU A 106 18.50 -21.85 3.72
C LEU A 106 18.45 -23.18 4.45
N LYS A 107 18.73 -24.32 3.77
CA LYS A 107 18.89 -25.65 4.40
C LYS A 107 20.21 -25.80 5.15
N LEU A 108 21.21 -24.98 4.82
CA LEU A 108 22.49 -24.99 5.51
C LEU A 108 22.31 -24.44 6.94
N LYS A 109 23.12 -24.99 7.87
CA LYS A 109 23.22 -24.42 9.21
C LYS A 109 23.98 -23.08 9.16
N PRO A 110 23.75 -22.17 10.12
CA PRO A 110 24.54 -20.95 10.22
C PRO A 110 26.04 -21.25 10.20
N GLY A 111 26.79 -20.62 9.27
CA GLY A 111 28.23 -20.82 9.12
C GLY A 111 28.65 -22.15 8.48
N GLU A 112 27.72 -22.99 8.04
CA GLU A 112 28.06 -24.24 7.32
C GLU A 112 28.65 -23.92 5.95
N ILE A 113 29.85 -24.48 5.70
CA ILE A 113 30.61 -24.22 4.48
C ILE A 113 30.11 -25.11 3.35
N THR A 114 29.79 -24.52 2.22
CA THR A 114 29.45 -25.23 0.97
C THR A 114 30.30 -24.75 -0.20
N THR A 115 30.27 -25.46 -1.31
CA THR A 115 31.04 -25.11 -2.52
C THR A 115 30.13 -24.82 -3.70
N LEU A 116 30.63 -24.00 -4.65
CA LEU A 116 29.91 -23.76 -5.90
C LEU A 116 29.59 -25.05 -6.66
N GLN A 117 30.51 -26.03 -6.63
CA GLN A 117 30.32 -27.32 -7.29
C GLN A 117 29.17 -28.10 -6.63
N TYR A 118 29.14 -28.18 -5.29
CA TYR A 118 28.07 -28.89 -4.57
C TYR A 118 26.68 -28.31 -4.87
N ILE A 119 26.57 -26.99 -4.88
CA ILE A 119 25.32 -26.33 -5.22
C ILE A 119 24.96 -26.52 -6.70
N ALA A 120 25.95 -26.44 -7.59
CA ALA A 120 25.77 -26.69 -9.02
C ALA A 120 25.23 -28.09 -9.30
N ASP A 121 25.81 -29.09 -8.66
CA ASP A 121 25.38 -30.48 -8.78
C ASP A 121 23.97 -30.69 -8.22
N SER A 122 23.66 -30.07 -7.07
CA SER A 122 22.34 -30.17 -6.43
C SER A 122 21.22 -29.51 -7.23
N LEU A 123 21.53 -28.47 -8.01
CA LEU A 123 20.57 -27.72 -8.84
C LEU A 123 20.62 -28.09 -10.33
N TYR A 124 21.47 -29.06 -10.71
CA TYR A 124 21.72 -29.43 -12.12
C TYR A 124 22.13 -28.21 -12.98
N LEU A 125 22.94 -27.32 -12.43
CA LEU A 125 23.46 -26.12 -13.09
C LEU A 125 24.98 -26.16 -13.23
N SER A 126 25.55 -25.28 -14.06
CA SER A 126 27.00 -25.10 -14.12
C SER A 126 27.51 -24.21 -12.96
N SER A 127 28.72 -24.46 -12.45
CA SER A 127 29.32 -23.62 -11.40
C SER A 127 29.41 -22.15 -11.76
N PRO A 128 29.73 -21.73 -13.02
CA PRO A 128 29.66 -20.33 -13.42
C PRO A 128 28.23 -19.72 -13.31
N THR A 129 27.21 -20.51 -13.66
CA THR A 129 25.79 -20.08 -13.54
C THR A 129 25.42 -19.87 -12.07
N VAL A 130 25.77 -20.79 -11.19
CA VAL A 130 25.56 -20.65 -9.73
C VAL A 130 26.30 -19.43 -9.20
N GLY A 131 27.54 -19.20 -9.62
CA GLY A 131 28.29 -18.00 -9.21
C GLY A 131 27.66 -16.67 -9.65
N LYS A 132 26.95 -16.66 -10.78
CA LYS A 132 26.15 -15.51 -11.21
C LYS A 132 24.89 -15.37 -10.36
N LEU A 133 24.14 -16.45 -10.16
CA LEU A 133 22.91 -16.45 -9.36
C LEU A 133 23.16 -16.03 -7.91
N LEU A 134 24.26 -16.47 -7.27
CA LEU A 134 24.65 -16.08 -5.92
C LEU A 134 24.78 -14.55 -5.77
N ARG A 135 25.36 -13.88 -6.76
CA ARG A 135 25.45 -12.40 -6.75
C ARG A 135 24.10 -11.74 -6.93
N GLU A 136 23.20 -12.38 -7.67
CA GLU A 136 21.85 -11.86 -7.90
C GLU A 136 20.92 -12.04 -6.68
N VAL A 137 21.15 -13.09 -5.87
CA VAL A 137 20.33 -13.34 -4.66
C VAL A 137 20.95 -12.76 -3.38
N SER A 138 22.17 -12.22 -3.42
CA SER A 138 22.85 -11.67 -2.24
C SER A 138 22.03 -10.55 -1.57
N CYS A 139 21.45 -9.64 -2.36
CA CYS A 139 20.62 -8.56 -1.88
C CYS A 139 19.40 -9.09 -1.09
N TRP A 140 18.74 -10.14 -1.57
CA TRP A 140 17.62 -10.77 -0.87
C TRP A 140 17.99 -11.28 0.53
N PHE A 141 19.21 -11.84 0.68
CA PHE A 141 19.71 -12.29 1.98
C PHE A 141 20.12 -11.09 2.87
N GLU A 142 20.77 -10.09 2.30
CA GLU A 142 21.22 -8.89 3.02
C GLU A 142 20.06 -8.11 3.63
N GLU A 143 18.95 -7.97 2.90
CA GLU A 143 17.70 -7.36 3.39
C GLU A 143 17.11 -8.08 4.62
N ARG A 144 17.49 -9.37 4.83
CA ARG A 144 17.04 -10.20 5.95
C ARG A 144 18.11 -10.42 7.01
N GLY A 145 19.17 -9.62 6.95
CA GLY A 145 20.29 -9.70 7.91
C GLY A 145 21.18 -10.93 7.75
N LEU A 146 21.17 -11.55 6.56
CA LEU A 146 22.04 -12.68 6.21
C LEU A 146 23.06 -12.26 5.16
N LYS A 147 24.29 -12.79 5.25
CA LYS A 147 25.38 -12.50 4.30
C LYS A 147 25.98 -13.77 3.73
N ILE A 148 26.22 -13.78 2.41
CA ILE A 148 26.98 -14.83 1.74
C ILE A 148 28.46 -14.48 1.87
N VAL A 149 29.21 -15.22 2.69
CA VAL A 149 30.61 -14.96 2.98
C VAL A 149 31.50 -15.99 2.25
N SER A 150 32.41 -15.50 1.40
CA SER A 150 33.34 -16.33 0.66
C SER A 150 34.57 -16.65 1.51
N MET A 151 34.90 -17.94 1.64
CA MET A 151 36.07 -18.42 2.37
C MET A 151 37.14 -18.90 1.39
N ARG A 152 38.30 -18.27 1.43
CA ARG A 152 39.41 -18.57 0.51
C ARG A 152 39.76 -20.07 0.50
N ARG A 153 39.64 -20.73 -0.66
CA ARG A 153 39.91 -22.16 -0.91
C ARG A 153 38.99 -23.16 -0.19
N LYS A 154 37.96 -22.72 0.52
CA LYS A 154 37.02 -23.59 1.25
C LYS A 154 35.59 -23.56 0.69
N GLY A 155 35.24 -22.50 -0.04
CA GLY A 155 33.90 -22.32 -0.55
C GLY A 155 33.26 -21.04 0.02
N PHE A 156 32.01 -21.13 0.39
CA PHE A 156 31.27 -20.03 1.01
C PHE A 156 30.27 -20.57 2.04
N CYS A 157 29.79 -19.68 2.91
CA CYS A 157 28.76 -19.99 3.88
C CYS A 157 27.75 -18.84 3.94
N LEU A 158 26.60 -19.11 4.54
CA LEU A 158 25.61 -18.11 4.89
C LEU A 158 25.79 -17.74 6.36
N GLU A 159 26.05 -16.46 6.65
CA GLU A 159 26.26 -15.95 8.00
C GLU A 159 25.12 -15.00 8.40
N GLY A 160 24.72 -15.05 9.66
CA GLY A 160 23.72 -14.20 10.29
C GLY A 160 23.22 -14.79 11.58
N SER A 161 22.30 -14.07 12.25
CA SER A 161 21.68 -14.55 13.47
C SER A 161 20.70 -15.70 13.19
N GLU A 162 20.43 -16.54 14.18
CA GLU A 162 19.41 -17.58 14.06
C GLU A 162 18.02 -16.94 13.78
N TYR A 163 17.76 -15.78 14.36
CA TYR A 163 16.56 -15.00 14.06
C TYR A 163 16.46 -14.63 12.57
N SER A 164 17.55 -14.12 11.99
CA SER A 164 17.61 -13.78 10.56
C SER A 164 17.36 -15.00 9.66
N PHE A 165 17.88 -16.18 10.03
CA PHE A 165 17.59 -17.43 9.32
C PHE A 165 16.09 -17.78 9.36
N ARG A 166 15.45 -17.69 10.53
CA ARG A 166 14.03 -18.00 10.67
C ARG A 166 13.16 -17.03 9.87
N ILE A 167 13.48 -15.73 9.90
CA ILE A 167 12.82 -14.72 9.07
C ILE A 167 12.97 -15.02 7.59
N ALA A 168 14.19 -15.35 7.14
CA ALA A 168 14.45 -15.68 5.74
C ALA A 168 13.70 -16.96 5.28
N ILE A 169 13.62 -17.99 6.12
CA ILE A 169 12.83 -19.20 5.83
C ILE A 169 11.34 -18.88 5.76
N ARG A 170 10.83 -18.07 6.70
CA ARG A 170 9.44 -17.60 6.72
C ARG A 170 9.09 -16.91 5.40
N ASP A 171 9.88 -15.91 5.02
CA ASP A 171 9.65 -15.11 3.82
C ASP A 171 9.77 -15.96 2.55
N TYR A 172 10.75 -16.88 2.52
CA TYR A 172 10.88 -17.84 1.42
C TYR A 172 9.61 -18.69 1.24
N MET A 173 9.05 -19.19 2.33
CA MET A 173 7.83 -20.00 2.29
C MET A 173 6.60 -19.17 1.93
N MET A 174 6.46 -17.97 2.51
CA MET A 174 5.29 -17.12 2.32
C MET A 174 5.23 -16.55 0.88
N ASP A 175 6.34 -15.97 0.42
CA ASP A 175 6.36 -15.15 -0.78
C ASP A 175 6.70 -15.95 -2.03
N MET A 176 7.57 -16.95 -1.91
CA MET A 176 8.11 -17.65 -3.08
C MET A 176 7.42 -18.97 -3.39
N MET A 177 6.84 -19.62 -2.37
CA MET A 177 6.30 -20.98 -2.50
C MET A 177 4.92 -21.12 -1.82
N PRO A 178 3.94 -20.27 -2.14
CA PRO A 178 2.66 -20.21 -1.42
C PRO A 178 1.81 -21.49 -1.51
N GLY A 179 2.11 -22.40 -2.43
CA GLY A 179 1.39 -23.67 -2.58
C GLY A 179 2.10 -24.90 -2.01
N ALA A 180 3.32 -24.77 -1.46
CA ALA A 180 4.17 -25.90 -1.08
C ALA A 180 4.49 -25.98 0.42
N TRP A 181 3.63 -25.44 1.26
CA TRP A 181 3.87 -25.29 2.70
C TRP A 181 4.19 -26.60 3.43
N ASP A 182 3.40 -27.66 3.21
CA ASP A 182 3.59 -28.93 3.92
C ASP A 182 4.92 -29.59 3.59
N ALA A 183 5.27 -29.65 2.30
CA ALA A 183 6.56 -30.23 1.85
C ALA A 183 7.77 -29.40 2.33
N LEU A 184 7.63 -28.07 2.40
CA LEU A 184 8.68 -27.19 2.89
C LEU A 184 8.84 -27.29 4.40
N LEU A 185 7.73 -27.40 5.15
CA LEU A 185 7.79 -27.63 6.60
C LEU A 185 8.49 -28.94 6.93
N GLU A 186 8.22 -30.03 6.22
CA GLU A 186 8.98 -31.26 6.39
C GLU A 186 10.49 -31.07 6.15
N THR A 187 10.84 -30.15 5.25
CA THR A 187 12.25 -29.82 4.95
C THR A 187 12.91 -28.98 6.03
N PHE A 188 12.24 -27.91 6.49
CA PHE A 188 12.81 -26.92 7.41
C PHE A 188 12.52 -27.23 8.89
N ALA A 189 11.49 -27.99 9.17
CA ALA A 189 11.09 -28.43 10.51
C ALA A 189 10.94 -29.97 10.59
N PRO A 190 11.98 -30.73 10.22
CA PRO A 190 11.92 -32.20 10.25
C PRO A 190 11.66 -32.68 11.69
N ARG A 191 10.87 -33.72 11.84
CA ARG A 191 10.50 -34.37 13.13
C ARG A 191 9.53 -33.57 14.00
N ILE A 192 9.01 -32.44 13.53
CA ILE A 192 7.96 -31.70 14.24
C ILE A 192 6.60 -32.10 13.70
N ASP A 193 5.70 -32.54 14.60
CA ASP A 193 4.29 -32.75 14.25
C ASP A 193 3.60 -31.38 14.12
N THR A 194 3.66 -30.83 12.91
CA THR A 194 3.13 -29.50 12.60
C THR A 194 1.61 -29.40 12.82
N SER A 195 0.87 -30.50 12.60
CA SER A 195 -0.57 -30.57 12.85
C SER A 195 -0.90 -30.51 14.34
N ARG A 196 -0.03 -31.03 15.18
CA ARG A 196 -0.17 -30.95 16.63
C ARG A 196 0.09 -29.54 17.14
N ILE A 197 1.12 -28.86 16.61
CA ILE A 197 1.39 -27.45 16.92
C ILE A 197 0.20 -26.58 16.52
N TRP A 198 -0.36 -26.79 15.32
CA TRP A 198 -1.57 -26.10 14.88
C TRP A 198 -2.71 -26.20 15.91
N ARG A 199 -3.03 -27.42 16.36
CA ARG A 199 -4.08 -27.66 17.37
C ARG A 199 -3.78 -26.98 18.70
N ILE A 200 -2.52 -26.98 19.16
CA ILE A 200 -2.13 -26.32 20.43
C ILE A 200 -2.39 -24.81 20.32
N ILE A 201 -2.08 -24.18 19.19
CA ILE A 201 -2.32 -22.74 18.99
C ILE A 201 -3.83 -22.45 18.96
N VAL A 202 -4.63 -23.25 18.25
CA VAL A 202 -6.11 -23.11 18.23
C VAL A 202 -6.70 -23.27 19.64
N GLU A 203 -6.24 -24.24 20.42
CA GLU A 203 -6.66 -24.41 21.81
C GLU A 203 -6.28 -23.21 22.68
N ALA A 204 -5.12 -22.63 22.45
CA ALA A 204 -4.68 -21.43 23.15
C ALA A 204 -5.54 -20.21 22.77
N GLU A 205 -5.84 -19.99 21.47
CA GLU A 205 -6.76 -18.94 21.02
C GLU A 205 -8.14 -19.05 21.72
N ASN A 206 -8.69 -20.25 21.74
CA ASN A 206 -9.98 -20.52 22.41
C ASN A 206 -9.92 -20.21 23.92
N ALA A 207 -8.83 -20.61 24.59
CA ALA A 207 -8.67 -20.39 26.04
C ALA A 207 -8.53 -18.88 26.35
N TRP A 208 -7.88 -18.12 25.49
CA TRP A 208 -7.66 -16.69 25.65
C TRP A 208 -8.75 -15.82 24.98
N ARG A 209 -9.71 -16.44 24.29
CA ARG A 209 -10.81 -15.78 23.57
C ARG A 209 -10.33 -14.76 22.54
N ILE A 210 -9.25 -15.06 21.88
CA ILE A 210 -8.72 -14.29 20.75
C ILE A 210 -8.87 -15.08 19.46
N GLU A 211 -8.81 -14.39 18.34
CA GLU A 211 -8.84 -15.01 17.01
C GLU A 211 -7.93 -14.22 16.08
N LEU A 212 -6.87 -14.86 15.60
CA LEU A 212 -5.94 -14.28 14.63
C LEU A 212 -6.52 -14.36 13.22
N ALA A 213 -6.20 -13.40 12.38
CA ALA A 213 -6.49 -13.50 10.95
C ALA A 213 -5.64 -14.63 10.33
N ASP A 214 -6.18 -15.34 9.32
CA ASP A 214 -5.58 -16.55 8.74
C ASP A 214 -4.08 -16.44 8.43
N ASN A 215 -3.66 -15.35 7.79
CA ASN A 215 -2.25 -15.17 7.46
C ASN A 215 -1.38 -14.94 8.71
N SER A 216 -1.90 -14.23 9.71
CA SER A 216 -1.22 -14.03 10.99
C SER A 216 -1.11 -15.33 11.78
N PHE A 217 -2.18 -16.13 11.80
CA PHE A 217 -2.18 -17.45 12.40
C PHE A 217 -1.12 -18.37 11.76
N LYS A 218 -1.08 -18.41 10.42
CA LYS A 218 -0.07 -19.19 9.67
C LYS A 218 1.35 -18.75 10.00
N MET A 219 1.60 -17.43 10.13
CA MET A 219 2.91 -16.92 10.54
C MET A 219 3.30 -17.38 11.94
N VAL A 220 2.40 -17.25 12.91
CA VAL A 220 2.60 -17.70 14.30
C VAL A 220 2.91 -19.20 14.31
N TRP A 221 2.11 -20.00 13.61
CA TRP A 221 2.30 -21.45 13.50
C TRP A 221 3.64 -21.82 12.87
N LEU A 222 3.99 -21.20 11.74
CA LEU A 222 5.26 -21.44 11.04
C LEU A 222 6.46 -21.11 11.94
N MET A 223 6.48 -19.92 12.54
CA MET A 223 7.59 -19.50 13.39
C MET A 223 7.72 -20.38 14.64
N THR A 224 6.61 -20.83 15.21
CA THR A 224 6.61 -21.80 16.32
C THR A 224 7.21 -23.15 15.88
N CYS A 225 6.87 -23.67 14.71
CA CYS A 225 7.47 -24.88 14.16
C CYS A 225 8.97 -24.71 13.92
N LEU A 226 9.40 -23.57 13.39
CA LEU A 226 10.82 -23.28 13.14
C LEU A 226 11.60 -23.14 14.44
N SER A 227 11.05 -22.52 15.49
CA SER A 227 11.73 -22.40 16.78
C SER A 227 12.01 -23.78 17.39
N LEU A 228 11.06 -24.70 17.31
CA LEU A 228 11.22 -26.07 17.80
C LEU A 228 12.24 -26.90 16.97
N ALA A 229 12.23 -26.72 15.66
CA ALA A 229 13.11 -27.46 14.77
C ALA A 229 14.56 -26.99 14.80
N ARG A 230 14.76 -25.70 15.01
CA ARG A 230 16.06 -25.03 14.91
C ARG A 230 16.66 -24.66 16.27
N ASN A 231 16.26 -25.26 17.33
CA ASN A 231 16.65 -25.05 18.73
C ASN A 231 18.09 -24.48 18.91
N GLY A 232 18.27 -23.19 18.65
CA GLY A 232 19.54 -22.47 18.70
C GLY A 232 19.40 -21.19 19.52
N SER A 233 20.53 -20.74 20.10
CA SER A 233 20.55 -19.44 20.79
C SER A 233 20.16 -18.32 19.85
N VAL A 234 19.11 -17.59 20.17
CA VAL A 234 18.57 -16.51 19.38
C VAL A 234 18.96 -15.20 20.04
N ASN A 235 19.62 -14.31 19.29
CA ASN A 235 19.86 -12.94 19.72
C ASN A 235 19.12 -12.00 18.74
N MET A 236 18.11 -11.30 19.24
CA MET A 236 17.33 -10.33 18.47
C MET A 236 17.94 -8.94 18.46
N GLY A 237 18.93 -8.67 19.32
CA GLY A 237 19.51 -7.34 19.47
C GLY A 237 18.57 -6.31 20.10
N LEU A 238 17.51 -6.75 20.80
CA LEU A 238 16.59 -5.86 21.49
C LEU A 238 17.27 -5.19 22.68
N SER A 239 16.93 -3.93 22.93
CA SER A 239 17.35 -3.25 24.14
C SER A 239 16.61 -3.80 25.37
N PRO A 240 17.20 -3.70 26.59
CA PRO A 240 16.50 -4.11 27.81
C PRO A 240 15.15 -3.40 28.01
N ALA A 241 15.05 -2.15 27.57
CA ALA A 241 13.80 -1.38 27.63
C ALA A 241 12.73 -1.93 26.68
N ASP A 242 13.10 -2.33 25.45
CA ASP A 242 12.19 -2.97 24.51
C ASP A 242 11.72 -4.33 25.02
N MET A 243 12.61 -5.10 25.66
CA MET A 243 12.25 -6.39 26.25
C MET A 243 11.23 -6.22 27.38
N GLU A 244 11.46 -5.25 28.27
CA GLU A 244 10.54 -4.93 29.36
C GLU A 244 9.17 -4.46 28.83
N ASP A 245 9.18 -3.62 27.78
CA ASP A 245 7.97 -3.15 27.12
C ASP A 245 7.13 -4.32 26.59
N ILE A 246 7.74 -5.23 25.83
CA ILE A 246 7.06 -6.41 25.25
C ILE A 246 6.53 -7.34 26.34
N GLN A 247 7.30 -7.61 27.40
CA GLN A 247 6.90 -8.48 28.52
C GLN A 247 5.68 -7.96 29.27
N ASN A 248 5.43 -6.66 29.24
CA ASN A 248 4.28 -6.04 29.88
C ASN A 248 2.96 -6.19 29.11
N HIS A 249 3.00 -6.67 27.86
CA HIS A 249 1.80 -6.88 27.06
C HIS A 249 1.16 -8.27 27.26
N ASN A 250 -0.16 -8.37 27.06
CA ASN A 250 -0.91 -9.62 27.15
C ASN A 250 -0.43 -10.67 26.13
N GLU A 251 0.06 -10.20 24.99
CA GLU A 251 0.63 -11.02 23.93
C GLU A 251 1.84 -11.82 24.38
N TYR A 252 2.66 -11.30 25.30
CA TYR A 252 3.75 -12.05 25.89
C TYR A 252 3.23 -13.22 26.75
N SER A 253 2.28 -12.97 27.64
CA SER A 253 1.66 -14.02 28.46
C SER A 253 0.92 -15.05 27.58
N PHE A 254 0.35 -14.63 26.47
CA PHE A 254 -0.27 -15.54 25.49
C PHE A 254 0.78 -16.40 24.79
N ALA A 255 1.89 -15.81 24.33
CA ALA A 255 3.03 -16.54 23.76
C ALA A 255 3.58 -17.58 24.74
N GLU A 256 3.79 -17.16 25.99
CA GLU A 256 4.22 -18.05 27.07
C GLU A 256 3.26 -19.23 27.26
N SER A 257 1.94 -18.98 27.25
CA SER A 257 0.94 -20.05 27.40
C SER A 257 0.95 -21.06 26.25
N ILE A 258 1.27 -20.62 25.02
CA ILE A 258 1.44 -21.51 23.86
C ILE A 258 2.66 -22.42 24.11
N TYR A 259 3.80 -21.84 24.46
CA TYR A 259 5.03 -22.60 24.66
C TYR A 259 4.96 -23.52 25.88
N GLN A 260 4.33 -23.13 26.99
CA GLN A 260 4.08 -24.00 28.14
C GLN A 260 3.26 -25.25 27.76
N ARG A 261 2.30 -25.16 26.85
CA ARG A 261 1.56 -26.30 26.32
C ARG A 261 2.45 -27.18 25.44
N ILE A 262 3.33 -26.58 24.64
CA ILE A 262 4.29 -27.30 23.81
C ILE A 262 5.32 -28.04 24.66
N GLU A 263 5.90 -27.38 25.66
CA GLU A 263 6.86 -27.99 26.60
C GLU A 263 6.31 -29.23 27.29
N LYS A 264 5.05 -29.19 27.74
CA LYS A 264 4.37 -30.34 28.33
C LYS A 264 4.24 -31.53 27.37
N VAL A 265 4.08 -31.24 26.08
CA VAL A 265 3.85 -32.26 25.04
C VAL A 265 5.15 -32.86 24.53
N TYR A 266 6.16 -32.02 24.28
CA TYR A 266 7.43 -32.41 23.64
C TYR A 266 8.56 -32.64 24.65
N GLN A 267 8.37 -32.25 25.92
CA GLN A 267 9.38 -32.36 26.99
C GLN A 267 10.70 -31.66 26.63
N ILE A 268 10.61 -30.50 26.03
CA ILE A 268 11.74 -29.65 25.64
C ILE A 268 11.64 -28.32 26.39
N GLY A 269 12.76 -27.70 26.72
CA GLY A 269 12.79 -26.34 27.25
C GLY A 269 12.77 -25.32 26.13
N ILE A 270 12.00 -24.28 26.29
CA ILE A 270 11.91 -23.15 25.36
C ILE A 270 12.66 -21.95 25.93
N SER A 271 13.42 -21.25 25.11
CA SER A 271 14.15 -20.06 25.52
C SER A 271 13.23 -18.85 25.71
N GLU A 272 13.61 -17.93 26.59
CA GLU A 272 12.87 -16.67 26.77
C GLU A 272 12.84 -15.85 25.46
N GLU A 273 13.92 -15.92 24.68
CA GLU A 273 14.01 -15.26 23.38
C GLU A 273 12.98 -15.82 22.39
N ASP A 274 12.72 -17.12 22.39
CA ASP A 274 11.67 -17.72 21.56
C ASP A 274 10.28 -17.23 21.95
N VAL A 275 10.01 -17.10 23.26
CA VAL A 275 8.77 -16.51 23.77
C VAL A 275 8.64 -15.04 23.31
N MET A 276 9.74 -14.30 23.37
CA MET A 276 9.81 -12.90 22.94
C MET A 276 9.50 -12.74 21.45
N ILE A 277 10.10 -13.58 20.59
CA ILE A 277 9.83 -13.60 19.15
C ILE A 277 8.35 -13.84 18.88
N LEU A 278 7.77 -14.83 19.56
CA LEU A 278 6.36 -15.14 19.38
C LEU A 278 5.47 -14.01 19.89
N ALA A 279 5.83 -13.36 21.00
CA ALA A 279 5.12 -12.20 21.51
C ALA A 279 5.12 -11.02 20.51
N ILE A 280 6.26 -10.74 19.88
CA ILE A 280 6.35 -9.71 18.83
C ILE A 280 5.46 -10.05 17.65
N LEU A 281 5.46 -11.31 17.19
CA LEU A 281 4.57 -11.75 16.12
C LEU A 281 3.10 -11.57 16.48
N LEU A 282 2.73 -11.85 17.72
CA LEU A 282 1.37 -11.68 18.22
C LEU A 282 0.98 -10.20 18.39
N LEU A 283 1.92 -9.34 18.81
CA LEU A 283 1.74 -7.89 18.87
C LEU A 283 1.52 -7.28 17.47
N THR A 284 2.25 -7.77 16.49
CA THR A 284 2.16 -7.31 15.09
C THR A 284 1.04 -7.98 14.29
N ALA A 285 0.44 -9.06 14.82
CA ALA A 285 -0.58 -9.86 14.14
C ALA A 285 -1.88 -9.10 13.92
N LYS A 286 -2.51 -9.31 12.76
CA LYS A 286 -3.89 -8.90 12.52
C LYS A 286 -4.82 -9.87 13.26
N LYS A 287 -5.75 -9.30 14.03
CA LYS A 287 -6.70 -10.07 14.87
C LYS A 287 -8.11 -9.84 14.37
N ILE A 288 -8.91 -10.91 14.32
CA ILE A 288 -10.36 -10.86 14.09
C ILE A 288 -11.06 -10.54 15.41
N LYS A 289 -10.60 -11.18 16.51
CA LYS A 289 -11.03 -10.87 17.88
C LYS A 289 -9.83 -10.61 18.76
N SER A 290 -9.88 -9.52 19.51
CA SER A 290 -8.82 -9.10 20.43
C SER A 290 -9.12 -9.57 21.85
N PHE A 291 -8.13 -9.43 22.75
CA PHE A 291 -8.25 -9.78 24.17
C PHE A 291 -9.44 -9.04 24.81
N THR A 292 -10.47 -9.76 25.21
CA THR A 292 -11.62 -9.21 25.94
C THR A 292 -11.62 -9.73 27.37
N GLY A 293 -11.67 -8.82 28.35
CA GLY A 293 -11.90 -9.18 29.75
C GLY A 293 -10.71 -9.81 30.50
N LEU A 294 -9.51 -9.83 29.93
CA LEU A 294 -8.29 -10.20 30.66
C LEU A 294 -7.86 -9.04 31.56
N GLN A 295 -7.41 -9.37 32.78
CA GLN A 295 -6.96 -8.37 33.76
C GLN A 295 -5.78 -7.60 33.17
N ASN A 296 -6.05 -6.36 32.73
CA ASN A 296 -5.00 -5.47 32.30
C ASN A 296 -4.04 -5.19 33.44
N ARG A 297 -2.76 -5.49 33.26
CA ARG A 297 -1.70 -5.02 34.13
C ARG A 297 -1.73 -3.47 34.14
N GLU A 298 -1.26 -2.87 35.20
CA GLU A 298 -1.30 -1.39 35.36
C GLU A 298 -0.56 -0.66 34.23
N TYR A 299 0.48 -1.28 33.70
CA TYR A 299 1.24 -0.81 32.53
C TYR A 299 0.37 -0.77 31.25
N THR A 300 -0.35 -1.83 30.95
CA THR A 300 -1.23 -1.90 29.78
C THR A 300 -2.30 -0.80 29.83
N LYS A 301 -2.83 -0.50 31.04
CA LYS A 301 -3.79 0.58 31.23
C LYS A 301 -3.20 1.99 30.99
N LYS A 302 -1.91 2.19 31.30
CA LYS A 302 -1.21 3.45 31.02
C LYS A 302 -0.96 3.59 29.52
N TYR A 303 -0.40 2.54 28.90
CA TYR A 303 -0.15 2.48 27.46
C TYR A 303 -1.44 2.72 26.67
N ASP A 304 -2.52 2.05 27.00
CA ASP A 304 -3.82 2.21 26.35
C ASP A 304 -4.34 3.65 26.47
N ARG A 305 -4.18 4.31 27.62
CA ARG A 305 -4.57 5.72 27.80
C ARG A 305 -3.76 6.70 26.94
N ASP A 306 -2.48 6.48 26.78
CA ASP A 306 -1.63 7.33 25.95
C ASP A 306 -1.91 7.07 24.46
N LEU A 307 -2.14 5.82 24.08
CA LEU A 307 -2.58 5.46 22.74
C LEU A 307 -3.99 6.02 22.42
N GLU A 308 -4.94 6.02 23.37
CA GLU A 308 -6.25 6.65 23.19
C GLU A 308 -6.14 8.15 22.90
N LYS A 309 -5.24 8.87 23.59
CA LYS A 309 -4.98 10.29 23.32
C LYS A 309 -4.42 10.47 21.91
N PHE A 310 -3.46 9.63 21.53
CA PHE A 310 -2.87 9.67 20.20
C PHE A 310 -3.92 9.40 19.11
N VAL A 311 -4.75 8.36 19.27
CA VAL A 311 -5.84 8.05 18.33
C VAL A 311 -6.82 9.23 18.20
N LYS A 312 -7.20 9.88 19.31
CA LYS A 312 -8.05 11.08 19.26
C LYS A 312 -7.39 12.21 18.49
N MET A 313 -6.09 12.42 18.65
CA MET A 313 -5.35 13.44 17.89
C MET A 313 -5.30 13.12 16.40
N VAL A 314 -5.10 11.85 16.04
CA VAL A 314 -5.15 11.38 14.64
C VAL A 314 -6.54 11.62 14.04
N ILE A 315 -7.62 11.25 14.74
CA ILE A 315 -9.00 11.46 14.31
C ILE A 315 -9.30 12.97 14.15
N ASP A 316 -8.90 13.79 15.10
CA ASP A 316 -9.09 15.25 15.06
C ASP A 316 -8.31 15.91 13.91
N MET A 317 -7.08 15.46 13.67
CA MET A 317 -6.29 15.93 12.54
C MET A 317 -6.98 15.62 11.22
N ILE A 318 -7.36 14.38 11.00
CA ILE A 318 -8.00 13.92 9.76
C ILE A 318 -9.37 14.58 9.60
N GLY A 319 -10.18 14.64 10.67
CA GLY A 319 -11.47 15.29 10.65
C GLY A 319 -11.39 16.78 10.29
N THR A 320 -10.38 17.48 10.81
CA THR A 320 -10.10 18.88 10.47
C THR A 320 -9.74 19.04 9.00
N VAL A 321 -8.87 18.17 8.47
CA VAL A 321 -8.43 18.20 7.06
C VAL A 321 -9.60 17.92 6.12
N LEU A 322 -10.43 16.93 6.43
CA LEU A 322 -11.62 16.57 5.64
C LEU A 322 -12.82 17.49 5.85
N ALA A 323 -12.74 18.42 6.81
CA ALA A 323 -13.86 19.25 7.27
C ALA A 323 -15.10 18.43 7.70
N VAL A 324 -14.85 17.29 8.37
CA VAL A 324 -15.87 16.37 8.91
C VAL A 324 -15.62 16.17 10.39
N ASP A 325 -16.63 16.28 11.22
CA ASP A 325 -16.50 15.99 12.65
C ASP A 325 -16.62 14.48 12.88
N LEU A 326 -15.50 13.86 13.24
CA LEU A 326 -15.39 12.42 13.52
C LEU A 326 -15.22 12.14 15.02
N SER A 327 -15.28 13.17 15.88
CA SER A 327 -14.93 13.09 17.30
C SER A 327 -15.87 12.20 18.12
N ASP A 328 -17.14 12.10 17.74
CA ASP A 328 -18.18 11.38 18.49
C ASP A 328 -18.43 9.94 17.97
N ASP A 329 -17.67 9.49 16.97
CA ASP A 329 -17.81 8.12 16.43
C ASP A 329 -17.07 7.11 17.34
N GLU A 330 -17.76 6.55 18.33
CA GLU A 330 -17.20 5.55 19.25
C GLU A 330 -16.68 4.30 18.51
N ILE A 331 -17.40 3.87 17.45
CA ILE A 331 -16.98 2.71 16.64
C ILE A 331 -15.63 2.99 15.96
N LEU A 332 -15.44 4.21 15.44
CA LEU A 332 -14.16 4.61 14.86
C LEU A 332 -13.06 4.63 15.91
N GLN A 333 -13.31 5.24 17.07
CA GLN A 333 -12.33 5.35 18.15
C GLN A 333 -11.86 3.97 18.61
N GLU A 334 -12.79 3.04 18.90
CA GLU A 334 -12.45 1.68 19.34
C GLU A 334 -11.74 0.88 18.26
N SER A 335 -12.24 0.90 17.02
CA SER A 335 -11.66 0.13 15.91
C SER A 335 -10.26 0.64 15.56
N LEU A 336 -10.08 1.96 15.54
CA LEU A 336 -8.79 2.58 15.24
C LEU A 336 -7.78 2.36 16.38
N LEU A 337 -8.22 2.36 17.63
CA LEU A 337 -7.39 2.03 18.79
C LEU A 337 -6.81 0.61 18.67
N LEU A 338 -7.66 -0.36 18.34
CA LEU A 338 -7.24 -1.75 18.13
C LEU A 338 -6.27 -1.89 16.95
N HIS A 339 -6.54 -1.20 15.86
CA HIS A 339 -5.64 -1.19 14.69
C HIS A 339 -4.29 -0.57 15.02
N MET A 340 -4.28 0.63 15.62
CA MET A 340 -3.07 1.39 15.94
C MET A 340 -2.16 0.64 16.92
N ARG A 341 -2.75 -0.08 17.87
CA ARG A 341 -1.98 -0.90 18.81
C ARG A 341 -1.05 -1.87 18.09
N SER A 342 -1.56 -2.59 17.11
CA SER A 342 -0.73 -3.53 16.33
C SER A 342 0.09 -2.83 15.24
N ALA A 343 -0.40 -1.74 14.66
CA ALA A 343 0.31 -0.97 13.64
C ALA A 343 1.62 -0.37 14.14
N ILE A 344 1.62 0.22 15.33
CA ILE A 344 2.82 0.79 15.97
C ILE A 344 3.89 -0.29 16.16
N PHE A 345 3.52 -1.47 16.66
CA PHE A 345 4.45 -2.58 16.80
C PHE A 345 4.94 -3.12 15.45
N ARG A 346 4.09 -3.19 14.41
CA ARG A 346 4.54 -3.57 13.07
C ARG A 346 5.58 -2.60 12.53
N MET A 347 5.35 -1.32 12.64
CA MET A 347 6.28 -0.30 12.17
C MET A 347 7.60 -0.31 12.95
N LYS A 348 7.57 -0.62 14.25
CA LYS A 348 8.76 -0.65 15.11
C LYS A 348 9.60 -1.94 14.94
N TYR A 349 8.96 -3.09 14.77
CA TYR A 349 9.64 -4.39 14.87
C TYR A 349 9.48 -5.29 13.64
N SER A 350 8.63 -4.96 12.66
CA SER A 350 8.39 -5.82 11.50
C SER A 350 9.16 -5.33 10.29
N THR A 351 9.85 -6.26 9.63
CA THR A 351 10.45 -6.09 8.31
C THR A 351 9.55 -6.63 7.20
N ALA A 352 8.27 -6.91 7.49
CA ALA A 352 7.37 -7.53 6.55
C ALA A 352 7.04 -6.59 5.40
N ALA A 353 7.17 -7.08 4.17
CA ALA A 353 6.66 -6.43 2.97
C ALA A 353 5.15 -6.19 3.10
N GLY A 354 4.71 -4.99 2.72
CA GLY A 354 3.33 -4.56 2.87
C GLY A 354 2.34 -5.37 2.03
N ASN A 355 1.08 -5.32 2.42
CA ASN A 355 -0.02 -5.74 1.58
C ASN A 355 -0.28 -4.61 0.55
N ASN A 356 -0.45 -4.93 -0.73
CA ASN A 356 -0.75 -3.97 -1.82
C ASN A 356 -2.12 -3.23 -1.67
N ILE A 357 -2.59 -3.02 -0.42
CA ILE A 357 -3.86 -2.35 -0.16
C ILE A 357 -3.75 -0.83 -0.40
N SER A 358 -2.55 -0.28 -0.27
CA SER A 358 -2.28 1.15 -0.46
C SER A 358 -2.67 1.63 -1.85
N LYS A 359 -2.37 0.86 -2.90
CA LYS A 359 -2.74 1.21 -4.29
C LYS A 359 -4.26 1.36 -4.45
N TYR A 360 -5.04 0.37 -3.99
CA TYR A 360 -6.49 0.41 -4.04
C TYR A 360 -7.06 1.62 -3.28
N VAL A 361 -6.55 1.88 -2.07
CA VAL A 361 -7.05 2.98 -1.24
C VAL A 361 -6.69 4.35 -1.84
N LYS A 362 -5.51 4.49 -2.42
CA LYS A 362 -5.10 5.70 -3.16
C LYS A 362 -5.99 5.98 -4.36
N GLU A 363 -6.41 4.95 -5.08
CA GLU A 363 -7.27 5.08 -6.26
C GLU A 363 -8.72 5.40 -5.90
N GLU A 364 -9.31 4.66 -4.95
CA GLU A 364 -10.73 4.74 -4.60
C GLU A 364 -11.06 5.81 -3.54
N TYR A 365 -10.15 6.07 -2.59
CA TYR A 365 -10.37 6.96 -1.44
C TYR A 365 -9.29 8.02 -1.30
N LYS A 366 -8.94 8.68 -2.41
CA LYS A 366 -7.82 9.65 -2.52
C LYS A 366 -7.82 10.70 -1.43
N GLN A 367 -8.96 11.39 -1.21
CA GLN A 367 -9.09 12.44 -0.21
C GLN A 367 -8.84 11.92 1.20
N THR A 368 -9.45 10.77 1.53
CA THR A 368 -9.30 10.15 2.84
C THR A 368 -7.85 9.70 3.06
N PHE A 369 -7.22 9.12 2.03
CA PHE A 369 -5.82 8.71 2.10
C PHE A 369 -4.90 9.91 2.32
N LEU A 370 -5.09 10.98 1.55
CA LEU A 370 -4.29 12.20 1.66
C LEU A 370 -4.48 12.88 3.04
N ALA A 371 -5.72 12.93 3.53
CA ALA A 371 -5.98 13.43 4.87
C ALA A 371 -5.29 12.58 5.94
N THR A 372 -5.30 11.26 5.78
CA THR A 372 -4.58 10.35 6.68
C THR A 372 -3.07 10.56 6.61
N TRP A 373 -2.55 10.86 5.43
CA TRP A 373 -1.13 11.17 5.20
C TRP A 373 -0.65 12.35 6.05
N SER A 374 -1.51 13.35 6.30
CA SER A 374 -1.20 14.50 7.15
C SER A 374 -0.81 14.11 8.58
N THR A 375 -1.15 12.89 9.02
CA THR A 375 -0.81 12.40 10.37
C THR A 375 0.59 11.81 10.49
N SER A 376 1.35 11.68 9.39
CA SER A 376 2.70 11.07 9.39
C SER A 376 3.61 11.70 10.44
N ASN A 377 3.59 13.03 10.54
CA ASN A 377 4.41 13.76 11.50
C ASN A 377 4.03 13.48 12.97
N LEU A 378 2.77 13.10 13.25
CA LEU A 378 2.36 12.71 14.61
C LEU A 378 3.00 11.39 15.03
N PHE A 379 3.18 10.44 14.10
CA PHE A 379 3.86 9.18 14.39
C PHE A 379 5.34 9.38 14.70
N GLU A 380 6.01 10.27 13.96
CA GLU A 380 7.42 10.62 14.24
C GLU A 380 7.56 11.30 15.58
N GLU A 381 6.70 12.27 15.91
CA GLU A 381 6.78 13.02 17.16
C GLU A 381 6.50 12.16 18.41
N TYR A 382 5.49 11.28 18.35
CA TYR A 382 5.03 10.53 19.52
C TYR A 382 5.75 9.19 19.73
N TYR A 383 6.18 8.54 18.63
CA TYR A 383 6.70 7.18 18.67
C TYR A 383 8.08 7.02 18.05
N ASP A 384 8.64 8.09 17.45
CA ASP A 384 9.91 8.06 16.70
C ASP A 384 9.91 6.96 15.61
N ILE A 385 8.78 6.84 14.89
CA ILE A 385 8.59 5.87 13.81
C ILE A 385 8.12 6.55 12.53
N GLN A 386 8.61 6.04 11.41
CA GLN A 386 8.11 6.41 10.09
C GLN A 386 6.93 5.52 9.71
N VAL A 387 5.78 6.15 9.46
CA VAL A 387 4.57 5.40 9.08
C VAL A 387 4.65 4.96 7.62
N THR A 388 4.28 3.70 7.36
CA THR A 388 4.25 3.14 6.02
C THR A 388 2.95 3.46 5.30
N GLU A 389 2.96 3.43 3.95
CA GLU A 389 1.76 3.65 3.15
C GLU A 389 0.63 2.66 3.45
N ASP A 390 0.97 1.39 3.68
CA ASP A 390 -0.02 0.37 3.98
C ASP A 390 -0.72 0.59 5.33
N GLU A 391 -0.01 1.12 6.33
CA GLU A 391 -0.62 1.48 7.61
C GLU A 391 -1.51 2.73 7.46
N LEU A 392 -1.07 3.73 6.69
CA LEU A 392 -1.90 4.89 6.35
C LEU A 392 -3.15 4.48 5.58
N ALA A 393 -3.02 3.56 4.62
CA ALA A 393 -4.17 3.00 3.90
C ALA A 393 -5.13 2.26 4.83
N GLY A 394 -4.60 1.49 5.79
CA GLY A 394 -5.41 0.86 6.83
C GLY A 394 -6.21 1.87 7.64
N ILE A 395 -5.56 2.94 8.12
CA ILE A 395 -6.23 4.04 8.86
C ILE A 395 -7.29 4.69 7.98
N ALA A 396 -6.97 4.98 6.71
CA ALA A 396 -7.89 5.60 5.76
C ALA A 396 -9.19 4.79 5.57
N LEU A 397 -9.11 3.45 5.59
CA LEU A 397 -10.31 2.61 5.50
C LEU A 397 -11.24 2.75 6.73
N TYR A 398 -10.69 2.84 7.94
CA TYR A 398 -11.49 3.10 9.15
C TYR A 398 -12.16 4.48 9.10
N ILE A 399 -11.41 5.50 8.69
CA ILE A 399 -11.92 6.86 8.49
C ILE A 399 -13.01 6.87 7.42
N GLN A 400 -12.79 6.22 6.28
CA GLN A 400 -13.79 6.14 5.21
C GLN A 400 -15.07 5.44 5.66
N ALA A 401 -14.96 4.37 6.46
CA ALA A 401 -16.12 3.71 7.04
C ALA A 401 -16.92 4.64 7.99
N ALA A 402 -16.22 5.47 8.78
CA ALA A 402 -16.85 6.46 9.64
C ALA A 402 -17.56 7.55 8.83
N ILE A 403 -16.92 8.06 7.78
CA ILE A 403 -17.54 9.04 6.87
C ILE A 403 -18.81 8.46 6.23
N ILE A 404 -18.78 7.21 5.79
CA ILE A 404 -19.97 6.54 5.22
C ILE A 404 -21.09 6.42 6.27
N ARG A 405 -20.75 6.12 7.54
CA ARG A 405 -21.76 6.09 8.63
C ARG A 405 -22.38 7.45 8.88
N GLN A 406 -21.57 8.52 8.87
CA GLN A 406 -22.06 9.88 9.08
C GLN A 406 -22.87 10.42 7.90
N LYS A 407 -22.48 10.08 6.65
CA LYS A 407 -23.22 10.49 5.44
C LYS A 407 -24.66 10.03 5.41
N LYS A 408 -25.05 9.05 6.23
CA LYS A 408 -26.47 8.72 6.47
C LYS A 408 -27.26 9.84 7.16
N GLY A 409 -26.59 10.86 7.69
CA GLY A 409 -27.22 11.99 8.40
C GLY A 409 -27.55 13.22 7.56
N PHE A 410 -27.03 13.37 6.33
CA PHE A 410 -27.32 14.50 5.41
C PHE A 410 -27.63 14.00 3.99
N PRO A 411 -28.77 13.34 3.81
CA PRO A 411 -29.12 12.80 2.51
C PRO A 411 -29.48 13.90 1.54
N LEU A 412 -29.12 13.72 0.26
CA LEU A 412 -29.63 14.54 -0.82
C LEU A 412 -31.13 14.30 -0.98
N THR A 413 -31.85 15.36 -1.32
CA THR A 413 -33.25 15.31 -1.67
C THR A 413 -33.39 15.26 -3.19
N ALA A 414 -34.17 14.30 -3.69
CA ALA A 414 -34.38 14.14 -5.13
C ALA A 414 -35.85 14.37 -5.53
N LEU A 415 -36.04 14.88 -6.74
CA LEU A 415 -37.30 14.85 -7.44
C LEU A 415 -37.21 13.82 -8.58
N LEU A 416 -38.14 12.87 -8.63
CA LEU A 416 -38.33 11.99 -9.75
C LEU A 416 -39.45 12.54 -10.65
N LEU A 417 -39.09 13.09 -11.81
CA LEU A 417 -40.02 13.56 -12.80
C LEU A 417 -40.39 12.41 -13.74
N SER A 418 -41.66 12.01 -13.76
CA SER A 418 -42.09 10.82 -14.50
C SER A 418 -43.44 11.05 -15.18
N ASP A 419 -43.55 10.61 -16.42
CA ASP A 419 -44.79 10.49 -17.21
C ASP A 419 -45.39 9.07 -17.17
N LYS A 420 -44.76 8.15 -16.43
CA LYS A 420 -45.14 6.76 -16.30
C LYS A 420 -46.09 6.54 -15.12
N GLY A 421 -46.85 5.46 -15.16
CA GLY A 421 -47.76 5.11 -14.08
C GLY A 421 -47.10 4.81 -12.74
N LEU A 422 -47.90 4.79 -11.65
CA LEU A 422 -47.46 4.66 -10.26
C LEU A 422 -46.47 3.50 -10.03
N ALA A 423 -46.69 2.33 -10.59
CA ALA A 423 -45.84 1.15 -10.41
C ALA A 423 -44.41 1.36 -10.94
N SER A 424 -44.29 2.00 -12.12
CA SER A 424 -42.98 2.29 -12.72
C SER A 424 -42.22 3.34 -11.93
N SER A 425 -42.92 4.38 -11.44
CA SER A 425 -42.32 5.43 -10.63
C SER A 425 -41.90 4.91 -9.25
N GLN A 426 -42.69 4.05 -8.62
CA GLN A 426 -42.30 3.41 -7.34
C GLN A 426 -41.07 2.51 -7.50
N LEU A 427 -41.02 1.69 -8.57
CA LEU A 427 -39.85 0.87 -8.84
C LEU A 427 -38.60 1.75 -9.01
N ALA A 428 -38.70 2.86 -9.72
CA ALA A 428 -37.59 3.78 -9.92
C ALA A 428 -37.12 4.40 -8.60
N VAL A 429 -38.05 4.81 -7.72
CA VAL A 429 -37.73 5.30 -6.38
C VAL A 429 -36.96 4.28 -5.57
N GLU A 430 -37.42 3.02 -5.53
CA GLU A 430 -36.76 1.95 -4.79
C GLU A 430 -35.38 1.60 -5.38
N MET A 431 -35.25 1.62 -6.71
CA MET A 431 -33.96 1.42 -7.38
C MET A 431 -32.95 2.53 -7.04
N VAL A 432 -33.38 3.78 -7.00
CA VAL A 432 -32.50 4.90 -6.59
C VAL A 432 -32.08 4.75 -5.14
N LYS A 433 -33.02 4.52 -4.22
CA LYS A 433 -32.74 4.33 -2.79
C LYS A 433 -31.81 3.15 -2.52
N TYR A 434 -32.01 2.04 -3.23
CA TYR A 434 -31.18 0.83 -3.08
C TYR A 434 -29.74 1.04 -3.57
N ASN A 435 -29.59 1.73 -4.70
CA ASN A 435 -28.30 1.86 -5.37
C ASN A 435 -27.53 3.14 -4.99
N ILE A 436 -28.18 4.19 -4.49
CA ILE A 436 -27.61 5.52 -4.22
C ILE A 436 -27.96 5.90 -2.80
N SER A 437 -27.12 5.50 -1.86
CA SER A 437 -27.33 5.72 -0.41
C SER A 437 -27.32 7.20 -0.01
N GLU A 438 -26.78 8.05 -0.86
CA GLU A 438 -26.71 9.51 -0.68
C GLU A 438 -28.07 10.19 -0.86
N ILE A 439 -29.05 9.51 -1.49
CA ILE A 439 -30.40 10.05 -1.71
C ILE A 439 -31.39 9.31 -0.82
N SER A 440 -32.00 9.99 0.14
CA SER A 440 -32.95 9.38 1.08
C SER A 440 -34.39 9.84 0.88
N ASP A 441 -34.59 11.10 0.51
CA ASP A 441 -35.92 11.66 0.24
C ASP A 441 -36.12 11.84 -1.27
N ILE A 442 -37.09 11.13 -1.81
CA ILE A 442 -37.43 11.19 -3.23
C ILE A 442 -38.92 11.49 -3.37
N GLN A 443 -39.21 12.67 -3.91
CA GLN A 443 -40.54 13.05 -4.28
C GLN A 443 -40.81 12.71 -5.74
N VAL A 444 -41.99 12.23 -6.07
CA VAL A 444 -42.41 11.98 -7.45
C VAL A 444 -43.33 13.07 -7.94
N ALA A 445 -43.10 13.60 -9.13
CA ALA A 445 -43.97 14.58 -9.79
C ALA A 445 -44.27 14.14 -11.23
N GLY A 446 -45.45 14.50 -11.69
CA GLY A 446 -45.87 14.35 -13.09
C GLY A 446 -45.28 15.47 -13.96
N SER A 447 -45.00 15.17 -15.23
CA SER A 447 -44.44 16.16 -16.17
C SER A 447 -45.46 17.27 -16.53
N HIS A 448 -46.76 16.97 -16.47
CA HIS A 448 -47.82 17.89 -16.93
C HIS A 448 -48.03 19.10 -15.98
N ASP A 449 -47.60 19.03 -14.74
CA ASP A 449 -47.74 20.09 -13.74
C ASP A 449 -46.38 20.50 -13.13
N PHE A 450 -45.31 20.18 -13.81
CA PHE A 450 -43.96 20.46 -13.35
C PHE A 450 -43.56 21.92 -13.59
N SER A 451 -43.05 22.57 -12.53
CA SER A 451 -42.38 23.86 -12.60
C SER A 451 -41.13 23.85 -11.74
N LEU A 452 -40.00 24.27 -12.26
CA LEU A 452 -38.72 24.38 -11.52
C LEU A 452 -38.87 25.22 -10.25
N ALA A 453 -39.75 26.24 -10.27
CA ALA A 453 -39.96 27.11 -9.12
C ALA A 453 -40.58 26.39 -7.91
N MET A 454 -41.32 25.29 -8.14
CA MET A 454 -41.97 24.49 -7.08
C MET A 454 -41.00 23.55 -6.38
N TYR A 455 -39.83 23.26 -6.99
CA TYR A 455 -38.87 22.28 -6.50
C TYR A 455 -37.47 22.88 -6.32
N ARG A 456 -37.39 24.14 -5.89
CA ARG A 456 -36.10 24.82 -5.64
C ARG A 456 -35.31 24.22 -4.49
N ASP A 457 -35.97 23.53 -3.60
CA ASP A 457 -35.41 22.86 -2.42
C ASP A 457 -34.85 21.47 -2.70
N ARG A 458 -34.98 20.99 -3.94
CA ARG A 458 -34.45 19.67 -4.33
C ARG A 458 -33.03 19.77 -4.87
N ASP A 459 -32.18 18.89 -4.37
CA ASP A 459 -30.74 18.86 -4.73
C ASP A 459 -30.53 18.26 -6.12
N ILE A 460 -31.36 17.27 -6.54
CA ILE A 460 -31.23 16.58 -7.81
C ILE A 460 -32.62 16.32 -8.43
N ILE A 461 -32.73 16.46 -9.74
CA ILE A 461 -33.93 16.16 -10.50
C ILE A 461 -33.65 14.99 -11.47
N ILE A 462 -34.25 13.84 -11.22
CA ILE A 462 -34.13 12.65 -12.05
C ILE A 462 -35.27 12.68 -13.06
N ASN A 463 -34.98 13.02 -14.30
CA ASN A 463 -35.99 13.15 -15.36
C ASN A 463 -36.16 11.85 -16.14
N MET A 464 -37.28 11.16 -15.93
CA MET A 464 -37.73 9.95 -16.66
C MET A 464 -38.75 10.25 -17.76
N SER A 465 -39.11 11.52 -17.94
CA SER A 465 -40.07 11.95 -18.98
C SER A 465 -39.34 12.44 -20.23
N ASP A 466 -40.10 12.66 -21.29
CA ASP A 466 -39.59 13.25 -22.54
C ASP A 466 -39.55 14.78 -22.50
N MET A 467 -39.82 15.39 -21.33
CA MET A 467 -39.80 16.83 -21.15
C MET A 467 -38.34 17.33 -21.12
N GLU A 468 -38.04 18.35 -21.90
CA GLU A 468 -36.78 19.07 -21.80
C GLU A 468 -36.80 20.03 -20.60
N VAL A 469 -35.87 19.88 -19.68
CA VAL A 469 -35.71 20.75 -18.50
C VAL A 469 -34.28 21.27 -18.47
N ASP A 470 -34.12 22.57 -18.64
CA ASP A 470 -32.80 23.23 -18.59
C ASP A 470 -32.49 23.69 -17.17
N ASP A 471 -31.85 22.83 -16.40
CA ASP A 471 -31.38 23.09 -15.05
C ASP A 471 -30.20 22.17 -14.76
N GLU A 472 -29.17 22.71 -14.14
CA GLU A 472 -27.94 21.98 -13.83
C GLU A 472 -28.15 20.78 -12.87
N ARG A 473 -29.22 20.75 -12.07
CA ARG A 473 -29.58 19.66 -11.17
C ARG A 473 -30.20 18.47 -11.91
N VAL A 474 -30.55 18.61 -13.18
CA VAL A 474 -31.29 17.60 -13.93
C VAL A 474 -30.38 16.50 -14.47
N VAL A 475 -30.80 15.27 -14.27
CA VAL A 475 -30.25 14.07 -14.91
C VAL A 475 -31.34 13.41 -15.76
N CYS A 476 -31.19 13.48 -17.08
CA CYS A 476 -32.09 12.79 -18.00
C CYS A 476 -31.71 11.31 -18.10
N VAL A 477 -32.63 10.42 -17.69
CA VAL A 477 -32.38 8.97 -17.65
C VAL A 477 -33.23 8.19 -18.66
N GLY A 478 -34.03 8.88 -19.46
CA GLY A 478 -34.96 8.26 -20.41
C GLY A 478 -36.11 7.53 -19.69
N GLY A 479 -36.98 6.89 -20.47
CA GLY A 479 -38.22 6.31 -19.94
C GLY A 479 -38.10 5.11 -19.00
N ARG A 480 -36.86 4.63 -18.68
CA ARG A 480 -36.62 3.53 -17.71
C ARG A 480 -35.31 3.73 -16.98
N LEU A 481 -35.35 3.51 -15.68
CA LEU A 481 -34.14 3.50 -14.84
C LEU A 481 -33.44 2.13 -15.00
N ASN A 482 -32.33 2.10 -15.72
CA ASN A 482 -31.46 0.94 -15.88
C ASN A 482 -30.12 1.17 -15.16
N GLU A 483 -29.20 0.22 -15.21
CA GLU A 483 -27.88 0.33 -14.54
C GLU A 483 -27.07 1.55 -15.01
N GLN A 484 -27.14 1.89 -16.32
CA GLN A 484 -26.46 3.08 -16.85
C GLN A 484 -27.10 4.37 -16.33
N ALA A 485 -28.43 4.43 -16.26
CA ALA A 485 -29.15 5.55 -15.69
C ALA A 485 -28.83 5.74 -14.19
N VAL A 486 -28.80 4.65 -13.44
CA VAL A 486 -28.36 4.67 -12.01
C VAL A 486 -26.94 5.20 -11.87
N LYS A 487 -26.02 4.80 -12.78
CA LYS A 487 -24.64 5.29 -12.79
C LYS A 487 -24.58 6.81 -13.05
N LEU A 488 -25.38 7.33 -13.98
CA LEU A 488 -25.47 8.77 -14.25
C LEU A 488 -26.01 9.55 -13.06
N VAL A 489 -27.08 9.07 -12.42
CA VAL A 489 -27.65 9.70 -11.22
C VAL A 489 -26.62 9.69 -10.08
N ARG A 490 -25.90 8.58 -9.88
CA ARG A 490 -24.83 8.50 -8.87
C ARG A 490 -23.69 9.47 -9.15
N GLN A 491 -23.25 9.59 -10.39
CA GLN A 491 -22.21 10.56 -10.77
C GLN A 491 -22.68 11.99 -10.49
N LYS A 492 -23.92 12.33 -10.85
CA LYS A 492 -24.50 13.67 -10.57
C LYS A 492 -24.66 13.92 -9.08
N ALA A 493 -25.11 12.93 -8.31
CA ALA A 493 -25.23 13.03 -6.87
C ALA A 493 -23.86 13.29 -6.21
N LYS A 494 -22.82 12.58 -6.64
CA LYS A 494 -21.44 12.83 -6.20
C LYS A 494 -20.95 14.23 -6.58
N HIS A 495 -21.23 14.67 -7.80
CA HIS A 495 -20.87 16.00 -8.29
C HIS A 495 -21.56 17.12 -7.48
N ILE A 496 -22.86 17.03 -7.26
CA ILE A 496 -23.61 18.01 -6.46
C ILE A 496 -23.09 18.03 -5.01
N PHE A 497 -22.75 16.88 -4.46
CA PHE A 497 -22.19 16.78 -3.12
C PHE A 497 -20.80 17.45 -3.02
N SER A 498 -19.99 17.39 -4.09
CA SER A 498 -18.66 18.04 -4.16
C SER A 498 -18.72 19.53 -4.50
N TYR A 499 -19.83 20.00 -5.11
CA TYR A 499 -19.96 21.37 -5.64
C TYR A 499 -20.75 22.35 -4.75
N ARG A 500 -21.13 21.96 -3.53
CA ARG A 500 -21.69 22.93 -2.59
C ARG A 500 -20.63 23.98 -2.22
N GLU A 501 -20.54 25.02 -3.06
CA GLU A 501 -19.66 26.19 -2.98
C GLU A 501 -18.17 25.89 -3.27
N LYS A 502 -17.73 26.12 -4.52
CA LYS A 502 -16.33 26.38 -4.83
C LYS A 502 -16.10 27.91 -4.87
N PRO A 503 -15.72 28.56 -3.76
CA PRO A 503 -15.07 29.86 -3.89
C PRO A 503 -13.75 29.66 -4.63
N GLU A 504 -13.32 30.68 -5.38
CA GLU A 504 -11.99 30.76 -5.98
C GLU A 504 -10.93 30.27 -4.98
N PHE A 505 -10.05 29.34 -5.40
CA PHE A 505 -9.12 28.72 -4.49
C PHE A 505 -8.05 29.71 -4.03
N HIS A 506 -7.90 29.86 -2.73
CA HIS A 506 -6.82 30.60 -2.07
C HIS A 506 -6.33 29.82 -0.84
N PHE A 507 -5.02 29.74 -0.66
CA PHE A 507 -4.50 29.35 0.64
C PHE A 507 -4.93 30.36 1.70
N SER A 508 -5.32 29.88 2.87
CA SER A 508 -5.70 30.78 3.96
C SER A 508 -4.54 31.69 4.37
N SER A 509 -4.84 32.87 4.88
CA SER A 509 -3.83 33.83 5.34
C SER A 509 -2.88 33.25 6.40
N LEU A 510 -3.34 32.23 7.16
CA LEU A 510 -2.53 31.51 8.12
C LEU A 510 -1.37 30.72 7.45
N CYS A 511 -1.57 30.29 6.21
CA CYS A 511 -0.59 29.52 5.44
C CYS A 511 0.39 30.39 4.63
N HIS A 512 0.08 31.68 4.42
CA HIS A 512 0.91 32.55 3.59
C HIS A 512 2.38 32.60 4.03
N GLN A 513 2.64 32.53 5.34
CA GLN A 513 4.00 32.54 5.88
C GLN A 513 4.81 31.28 5.56
N LEU A 514 4.16 30.20 5.10
CA LEU A 514 4.86 28.98 4.68
C LEU A 514 5.47 29.11 3.29
N PHE A 515 5.01 30.06 2.49
CA PHE A 515 5.44 30.26 1.11
C PHE A 515 6.30 31.50 0.98
N GLU A 516 7.40 31.37 0.27
CA GLU A 516 8.27 32.47 -0.12
C GLU A 516 8.58 32.41 -1.61
N VAL A 517 8.63 33.54 -2.28
CA VAL A 517 8.83 33.65 -3.75
C VAL A 517 10.09 32.90 -4.22
N ASP A 518 11.17 32.98 -3.45
CA ASP A 518 12.44 32.32 -3.78
C ASP A 518 12.40 30.78 -3.68
N LEU A 519 11.33 30.21 -3.12
CA LEU A 519 11.12 28.78 -3.00
C LEU A 519 10.12 28.22 -4.03
N PHE A 520 9.79 29.03 -5.06
CA PHE A 520 9.02 28.59 -6.21
C PHE A 520 9.95 28.33 -7.40
N PHE A 521 9.94 27.11 -7.89
CA PHE A 521 10.74 26.63 -9.02
C PHE A 521 9.81 26.37 -10.20
N ILE A 522 9.69 27.35 -11.09
CA ILE A 522 8.80 27.27 -12.25
C ILE A 522 9.62 26.78 -13.43
N HIS A 523 9.21 25.66 -14.02
CA HIS A 523 9.80 25.01 -15.18
C HIS A 523 11.33 24.76 -15.07
N PRO A 524 11.81 24.20 -13.95
CA PRO A 524 13.21 23.84 -13.82
C PRO A 524 13.57 22.77 -14.85
N LYS A 525 14.73 22.92 -15.51
CA LYS A 525 15.20 21.96 -16.51
C LYS A 525 15.85 20.74 -15.85
N ILE A 526 15.07 20.01 -15.07
CA ILE A 526 15.48 18.83 -14.31
C ILE A 526 14.56 17.67 -14.69
N THR A 527 15.12 16.51 -14.94
CA THR A 527 14.40 15.30 -15.32
C THR A 527 14.57 14.15 -14.31
N ASP A 528 15.35 14.39 -13.27
CA ASP A 528 15.62 13.41 -12.21
C ASP A 528 15.05 13.90 -10.87
N LYS A 529 14.34 13.01 -10.19
CA LYS A 529 13.67 13.27 -8.91
C LYS A 529 14.66 13.70 -7.81
N ASP A 530 15.80 13.00 -7.71
CA ASP A 530 16.76 13.23 -6.63
C ASP A 530 17.53 14.54 -6.85
N GLU A 531 17.75 14.91 -8.11
CA GLU A 531 18.31 16.23 -8.49
C GLU A 531 17.33 17.35 -8.13
N LEU A 532 16.03 17.18 -8.40
CA LEU A 532 14.99 18.16 -8.07
C LEU A 532 14.90 18.38 -6.55
N ILE A 533 14.77 17.31 -5.78
CA ILE A 533 14.73 17.39 -4.31
C ILE A 533 15.98 18.08 -3.78
N THR A 534 17.16 17.71 -4.31
CA THR A 534 18.43 18.30 -3.88
C THR A 534 18.46 19.80 -4.14
N MET A 535 18.00 20.26 -5.30
CA MET A 535 17.92 21.68 -5.65
C MET A 535 17.00 22.44 -4.69
N MET A 536 15.80 21.91 -4.44
CA MET A 536 14.81 22.53 -3.56
C MET A 536 15.31 22.62 -2.11
N VAL A 537 15.86 21.52 -1.57
CA VAL A 537 16.40 21.50 -0.20
C VAL A 537 17.60 22.44 -0.04
N LYS A 538 18.55 22.45 -1.00
CA LYS A 538 19.69 23.36 -0.95
C LYS A 538 19.27 24.82 -0.89
N LYS A 539 18.21 25.19 -1.59
CA LYS A 539 17.69 26.57 -1.53
C LYS A 539 17.13 26.91 -0.15
N MET A 540 16.44 25.96 0.50
CA MET A 540 15.97 26.13 1.89
C MET A 540 17.14 26.16 2.89
N GLU A 541 18.19 25.35 2.67
CA GLU A 541 19.42 25.36 3.49
C GLU A 541 20.17 26.69 3.36
N GLU A 542 20.33 27.23 2.15
CA GLU A 542 20.94 28.55 1.89
C GLU A 542 20.22 29.68 2.63
N LYS A 543 18.89 29.55 2.81
CA LYS A 543 18.07 30.52 3.56
C LYS A 543 18.14 30.29 5.07
N GLY A 544 18.67 29.15 5.51
CA GLY A 544 18.71 28.75 6.93
C GLY A 544 17.40 28.16 7.44
N ASP A 545 16.44 27.85 6.59
CA ASP A 545 15.15 27.28 6.97
C ASP A 545 15.30 25.84 7.48
N VAL A 546 16.29 25.10 6.95
CA VAL A 546 16.58 23.72 7.34
C VAL A 546 18.08 23.53 7.61
N THR A 547 18.42 22.45 8.35
CA THR A 547 19.83 22.09 8.59
C THR A 547 20.42 21.32 7.39
N PRO A 548 21.76 21.18 7.30
CA PRO A 548 22.42 20.37 6.25
C PRO A 548 21.99 18.89 6.24
N ASN A 549 21.49 18.37 7.36
CA ASN A 549 21.04 16.99 7.47
C ASN A 549 19.64 16.77 6.90
N TYR A 550 18.88 17.84 6.66
CA TYR A 550 17.51 17.75 6.17
C TYR A 550 17.42 16.99 4.83
N LEU A 551 18.35 17.22 3.89
CA LEU A 551 18.40 16.52 2.62
C LEU A 551 18.49 15.00 2.78
N SER A 552 19.36 14.54 3.69
CA SER A 552 19.48 13.09 3.94
C SER A 552 18.20 12.51 4.52
N SER A 553 17.53 13.24 5.42
CA SER A 553 16.26 12.80 6.02
C SER A 553 15.12 12.74 5.00
N VAL A 554 15.07 13.66 4.03
CA VAL A 554 14.10 13.61 2.92
C VAL A 554 14.34 12.37 2.05
N PHE A 555 15.60 12.06 1.71
CA PHE A 555 15.90 10.85 0.95
C PHE A 555 15.64 9.56 1.72
N ASP A 556 15.90 9.54 3.02
CA ASP A 556 15.58 8.39 3.86
C ASP A 556 14.07 8.14 3.88
N ARG A 557 13.29 9.22 4.02
CA ARG A 557 11.82 9.16 3.98
C ARG A 557 11.30 8.70 2.62
N GLU A 558 11.85 9.25 1.53
CA GLU A 558 11.45 8.91 0.17
C GLU A 558 11.80 7.46 -0.21
N ARG A 559 12.90 6.91 0.33
CA ARG A 559 13.27 5.50 0.17
C ARG A 559 12.37 4.54 0.96
N ALA A 560 11.93 4.95 2.14
CA ALA A 560 11.04 4.16 2.97
C ALA A 560 9.65 4.03 2.34
N THR A 561 9.16 5.14 1.76
CA THR A 561 7.81 5.21 1.17
C THR A 561 7.76 6.36 0.19
N THR A 562 7.26 6.13 -1.03
CA THR A 562 7.08 7.21 -2.01
C THR A 562 6.18 8.31 -1.46
N THR A 563 6.51 9.56 -1.75
CA THR A 563 5.69 10.71 -1.38
C THR A 563 4.76 11.17 -2.51
N CYS A 564 4.67 10.41 -3.61
CA CYS A 564 3.69 10.64 -4.66
C CYS A 564 2.28 10.31 -4.15
N ILE A 565 1.38 11.30 -4.25
CA ILE A 565 -0.01 11.18 -3.80
C ILE A 565 -1.01 10.97 -4.94
N GLY A 566 -0.48 10.77 -6.17
CA GLY A 566 -1.26 10.66 -7.40
C GLY A 566 -1.54 12.01 -8.05
N ARG A 567 -2.18 12.01 -9.23
CA ARG A 567 -2.49 13.19 -10.05
C ARG A 567 -1.28 14.07 -10.40
N GLY A 568 -0.11 13.47 -10.56
CA GLY A 568 1.10 14.22 -10.87
C GLY A 568 1.71 14.98 -9.68
N VAL A 569 1.22 14.79 -8.46
CA VAL A 569 1.66 15.55 -7.28
C VAL A 569 2.50 14.70 -6.34
N ALA A 570 3.65 15.24 -5.90
CA ALA A 570 4.45 14.66 -4.83
C ALA A 570 4.66 15.66 -3.67
N ILE A 571 4.78 15.12 -2.44
CA ILE A 571 4.96 15.89 -1.21
C ILE A 571 6.17 15.40 -0.40
N PRO A 572 7.39 15.45 -0.94
CA PRO A 572 8.59 15.07 -0.20
C PRO A 572 8.74 15.91 1.07
N HIS A 573 9.20 15.26 2.15
CA HIS A 573 9.44 15.90 3.45
C HIS A 573 10.49 15.12 4.22
N GLY A 574 11.15 15.80 5.16
CA GLY A 574 12.18 15.23 6.03
C GLY A 574 11.82 15.27 7.50
N ASN A 575 12.79 14.96 8.35
CA ASN A 575 12.63 14.94 9.80
C ASN A 575 12.40 16.36 10.34
N MET A 576 11.41 16.52 11.22
CA MET A 576 11.07 17.81 11.85
C MET A 576 12.20 18.38 12.70
N ALA A 577 13.06 17.52 13.27
CA ALA A 577 14.23 17.95 14.05
C ALA A 577 15.25 18.76 13.21
N GLU A 578 15.26 18.55 11.91
CA GLU A 578 16.18 19.23 10.97
C GLU A 578 15.58 20.52 10.38
N ILE A 579 14.42 20.96 10.84
CA ILE A 579 13.74 22.19 10.38
C ILE A 579 14.03 23.31 11.39
N ASN A 580 14.53 24.45 10.92
CA ASN A 580 14.68 25.65 11.73
C ASN A 580 13.41 26.50 11.65
N GLU A 581 13.02 26.89 10.43
CA GLU A 581 11.83 27.68 10.14
C GLU A 581 10.89 26.90 9.20
N PRO A 582 9.58 26.76 9.52
CA PRO A 582 8.64 26.07 8.66
C PRO A 582 8.46 26.79 7.32
N ARG A 583 8.69 26.07 6.22
CA ARG A 583 8.56 26.54 4.83
C ARG A 583 8.08 25.44 3.90
N ILE A 584 7.54 25.84 2.79
CA ILE A 584 7.15 24.96 1.69
C ILE A 584 7.79 25.46 0.40
N ALA A 585 8.54 24.60 -0.23
CA ALA A 585 9.05 24.87 -1.56
C ALA A 585 8.15 24.18 -2.60
N VAL A 586 7.90 24.85 -3.72
CA VAL A 586 7.01 24.35 -4.79
C VAL A 586 7.78 24.28 -6.10
N ALA A 587 7.73 23.15 -6.77
CA ALA A 587 8.25 23.02 -8.14
C ALA A 587 7.12 22.63 -9.10
N ILE A 588 7.03 23.34 -10.22
CA ILE A 588 6.09 23.06 -11.31
C ILE A 588 6.93 22.73 -12.54
N LEU A 589 6.73 21.56 -13.12
CA LEU A 589 7.55 21.01 -14.19
C LEU A 589 6.86 21.15 -15.54
N ASP A 590 7.61 21.50 -16.59
CA ASP A 590 7.10 21.50 -17.98
C ASP A 590 6.77 20.11 -18.50
N THR A 591 7.50 19.12 -18.01
CA THR A 591 7.35 17.71 -18.42
C THR A 591 7.37 16.86 -17.16
N PRO A 592 6.36 15.99 -16.97
CA PRO A 592 6.34 15.11 -15.83
C PRO A 592 7.61 14.25 -15.73
N ILE A 593 8.14 14.09 -14.53
CA ILE A 593 9.32 13.26 -14.27
C ILE A 593 8.93 11.94 -13.57
N PRO A 594 9.71 10.85 -13.77
CA PRO A 594 9.46 9.59 -13.09
C PRO A 594 9.63 9.73 -11.57
N TRP A 595 8.61 9.32 -10.82
CA TRP A 595 8.59 9.27 -9.35
C TRP A 595 8.19 7.87 -8.89
N TYR A 596 9.16 6.95 -8.86
CA TYR A 596 8.95 5.50 -8.73
C TYR A 596 8.07 4.95 -9.86
N GLU A 597 6.85 4.50 -9.54
CA GLU A 597 5.90 3.95 -10.53
C GLU A 597 5.02 5.02 -11.19
N ASP A 598 4.97 6.22 -10.62
CA ASP A 598 4.14 7.34 -11.06
C ASP A 598 4.93 8.39 -11.86
N MET A 599 4.21 9.30 -12.50
CA MET A 599 4.76 10.50 -13.13
C MET A 599 4.30 11.71 -12.33
N VAL A 600 5.22 12.66 -12.05
CA VAL A 600 4.96 13.84 -11.23
C VAL A 600 5.35 15.10 -12.02
N ASP A 601 4.49 16.11 -11.97
CA ASP A 601 4.64 17.42 -12.58
C ASP A 601 4.59 18.58 -11.57
N VAL A 602 4.04 18.34 -10.37
CA VAL A 602 4.01 19.32 -9.28
C VAL A 602 4.57 18.71 -7.99
N VAL A 603 5.54 19.41 -7.38
CA VAL A 603 6.19 18.94 -6.15
C VAL A 603 6.06 20.00 -5.06
N PHE A 604 5.54 19.61 -3.90
CA PHE A 604 5.53 20.41 -2.68
C PHE A 604 6.51 19.81 -1.68
N LEU A 605 7.68 20.37 -1.52
CA LEU A 605 8.65 19.99 -0.50
C LEU A 605 8.26 20.63 0.83
N LEU A 606 7.85 19.80 1.80
CA LEU A 606 7.27 20.27 3.06
C LEU A 606 8.31 20.27 4.19
N ALA A 607 8.74 21.44 4.63
CA ALA A 607 9.43 21.62 5.90
C ALA A 607 8.44 22.23 6.91
N VAL A 608 7.62 21.41 7.55
CA VAL A 608 6.58 21.84 8.50
C VAL A 608 6.84 21.29 9.89
N LYS A 609 6.48 22.07 10.91
CA LYS A 609 6.60 21.71 12.34
C LYS A 609 5.24 21.63 13.01
N MET A 610 5.15 20.84 14.09
CA MET A 610 3.97 20.70 14.93
C MET A 610 4.30 20.81 16.43
N THR A 611 5.37 21.54 16.79
CA THR A 611 5.88 21.66 18.15
C THR A 611 5.10 22.65 19.04
N SER A 612 4.28 23.52 18.45
CA SER A 612 3.42 24.47 19.16
C SER A 612 1.97 24.41 18.67
N ASN A 613 1.04 24.84 19.53
CA ASN A 613 -0.39 24.91 19.15
C ASN A 613 -0.64 25.75 17.88
N PHE A 614 0.18 26.80 17.67
CA PHE A 614 0.09 27.63 16.47
C PHE A 614 0.55 26.86 15.22
N GLU A 615 1.68 26.18 15.30
CA GLU A 615 2.21 25.35 14.18
C GLU A 615 1.25 24.22 13.84
N VAL A 616 0.71 23.52 14.84
CA VAL A 616 -0.31 22.48 14.65
C VAL A 616 -1.51 23.03 13.88
N LYS A 617 -2.05 24.19 14.32
CA LYS A 617 -3.19 24.83 13.66
C LYS A 617 -2.87 25.24 12.23
N ARG A 618 -1.68 25.80 11.98
CA ARG A 618 -1.21 26.22 10.66
C ARG A 618 -1.01 25.03 9.72
N THR A 619 -0.37 23.97 10.20
CA THR A 619 -0.12 22.74 9.43
C THR A 619 -1.43 22.04 9.06
N LYS A 620 -2.40 21.94 10.01
CA LYS A 620 -3.74 21.43 9.73
C LYS A 620 -4.46 22.24 8.65
N GLN A 621 -4.37 23.59 8.74
CA GLN A 621 -5.00 24.45 7.75
C GLN A 621 -4.33 24.30 6.38
N PHE A 622 -3.00 24.18 6.33
CA PHE A 622 -2.28 23.92 5.08
C PHE A 622 -2.77 22.63 4.43
N TYR A 623 -2.83 21.51 5.15
CA TYR A 623 -3.30 20.25 4.58
C TYR A 623 -4.77 20.33 4.13
N LYS A 624 -5.62 21.07 4.85
CA LYS A 624 -7.00 21.30 4.43
C LYS A 624 -7.09 22.07 3.11
N ASP A 625 -6.31 23.16 2.96
CA ASP A 625 -6.27 23.95 1.74
C ASP A 625 -5.62 23.16 0.61
N PHE A 626 -4.54 22.42 0.90
CA PHE A 626 -3.84 21.57 -0.05
C PHE A 626 -4.72 20.44 -0.60
N LEU A 627 -5.55 19.82 0.25
CA LEU A 627 -6.52 18.81 -0.18
C LEU A 627 -7.52 19.41 -1.18
N ARG A 628 -8.01 20.62 -0.93
CA ARG A 628 -8.91 21.33 -1.84
C ARG A 628 -8.25 21.64 -3.18
N LEU A 629 -6.97 22.06 -3.15
CA LEU A 629 -6.17 22.30 -4.33
C LEU A 629 -6.03 21.04 -5.19
N THR A 630 -5.63 19.92 -4.57
CA THR A 630 -5.37 18.68 -5.29
C THR A 630 -6.63 17.93 -5.73
N ASP A 631 -7.81 18.28 -5.19
CA ASP A 631 -9.10 17.72 -5.58
C ASP A 631 -9.73 18.45 -6.79
N ASP A 632 -9.29 19.68 -7.07
CA ASP A 632 -9.80 20.48 -8.17
C ASP A 632 -8.93 20.37 -9.41
N ASP A 633 -9.39 19.59 -10.41
CA ASP A 633 -8.65 19.37 -11.67
C ASP A 633 -8.41 20.67 -12.44
N GLU A 634 -9.32 21.65 -12.37
CA GLU A 634 -9.18 22.94 -13.05
C GLU A 634 -8.09 23.80 -12.38
N THR A 635 -8.08 23.84 -11.05
CA THR A 635 -7.07 24.58 -10.28
C THR A 635 -5.69 23.94 -10.42
N LEU A 636 -5.60 22.60 -10.40
CA LEU A 636 -4.34 21.89 -10.59
C LEU A 636 -3.79 22.11 -12.00
N ALA A 637 -4.62 21.98 -13.04
CA ALA A 637 -4.25 22.28 -14.43
C ALA A 637 -3.87 23.75 -14.63
N ALA A 638 -4.50 24.69 -13.92
CA ALA A 638 -4.11 26.09 -13.95
C ALA A 638 -2.71 26.32 -13.37
N MET A 639 -2.30 25.56 -12.34
CA MET A 639 -0.93 25.64 -11.82
C MET A 639 0.11 25.20 -12.86
N GLU A 640 -0.16 24.15 -13.63
CA GLU A 640 0.74 23.67 -14.69
C GLU A 640 0.99 24.71 -15.79
N THR A 641 0.06 25.65 -15.99
CA THR A 641 0.16 26.72 -16.99
C THR A 641 0.84 27.99 -16.48
N VAL A 642 1.22 28.04 -15.20
CA VAL A 642 1.88 29.22 -14.60
C VAL A 642 3.28 29.39 -15.21
N SER A 643 3.49 30.52 -15.89
CA SER A 643 4.79 30.85 -16.54
C SER A 643 5.66 31.77 -15.70
N SER A 644 5.12 32.43 -14.70
CA SER A 644 5.85 33.30 -13.76
C SER A 644 5.04 33.53 -12.49
N PHE A 645 5.74 33.76 -11.39
CA PHE A 645 5.11 34.20 -10.14
C PHE A 645 4.85 35.72 -10.23
N VAL A 646 3.59 36.13 -10.21
CA VAL A 646 3.17 37.55 -10.11
C VAL A 646 2.48 37.78 -8.78
#